data_c087ab4249f5291d9ceac3adb470ecae
#
_entry.id   c087ab4249f5291d9ceac3adb470ecae
#
_cell.length_a   1.000
_cell.length_b   1.000
_cell.length_c   1.000
_cell.angle_alpha   90.00
_cell.angle_beta   90.00
_cell.angle_gamma   90.00
#
_symmetry.space_group_name_H-M   'P 1'
#
loop_
_entity.id
_entity.type
_entity.pdbx_description
1 polymer ?
#
loop_
_entity_poly.entity_id
_entity_poly.type
_entity_poly.pdbx_seq_one_letter_code
_entity_poly.pdbx_strand_id
1 'polypeptide(L)'
;MAAALCPTAGLVQESPNRFLLDGRCVGPDRTGIPKAQARAEGTTVSADEDGRFRFLALQPGDHRLEITAPGFTPLHVTVPVTADSAVSFELQLSEQVTVHAESETLSSADPSARVIFRDDAVAANPGRPGVPISIPGYPAETASGGIKAPQYFAPGVASDHGVLIAQFVKVGDFLFPNNLSANAHGNGYADPNLLIPQTIGDVEMDGAAFDVRYGDHAVNLSTTYGLRSQLGPSLEAIFDSRNVDLVSIWSLQNPRVRAWIASEAAFGNGYLNFAEHRRQFKINAMHQVAVGRHEVTLFGVGYYGFSRIPGLIPIDRNIPGDTIDPRQSDQTLTSLLVLSDTWTASRRSQVRLSGFFRTYNLTLLSNFGDGLIRQSEFRTVAGGNATYVLSLGHDFSVLGGADLHRDSIPDLALDRTASPGKFQSAGSNALTISSFSPFVSAAGSYLRWFHYNVGIRRDGFFIDNQDFRNSFNSFRASPGTTSPKATVSFYPGANPFLSVVAFSAGDAFHINDPRIGAGTQRGTAIAKSRAYQLVATKVAGANEFRVTLARVSNSTQLAQIDPDTGLQIDLGPSLIRSLTLAASRRFSAGYVQFSVARANATDRWTREAVPEAPRLIWDATGTWRRLPLHMRAQGEFEYVGRKPLGDGFTGVPVREIRLSLLRSFAEGRWNAGINTFLGNGYTGQTLETLQLAGEPAPFERIVGVGLKSYMTVSLSYHFGRERGK
;
A
#
# COMPACT_ATOMS: atom_id res chain seq x y z
N MET A 1 -20.21 44.73 -84.49
CA MET A 1 -20.71 44.95 -83.14
C MET A 1 -19.75 44.30 -82.19
N ALA A 2 -19.02 45.13 -81.46
CA ALA A 2 -17.96 44.71 -80.55
C ALA A 2 -18.52 44.26 -79.18
N ALA A 3 -17.95 43.20 -78.65
CA ALA A 3 -18.15 42.84 -77.26
C ALA A 3 -16.77 42.78 -76.60
N ALA A 4 -16.62 43.62 -75.60
CA ALA A 4 -15.39 43.82 -74.86
C ALA A 4 -15.24 42.66 -73.81
N LEU A 5 -14.01 42.10 -73.81
CA LEU A 5 -13.55 41.19 -72.74
C LEU A 5 -12.87 42.06 -71.68
N CYS A 6 -13.41 42.01 -70.44
CA CYS A 6 -12.70 42.46 -69.24
C CYS A 6 -11.88 41.28 -68.65
N PRO A 7 -10.63 41.51 -68.26
CA PRO A 7 -9.91 40.48 -67.47
C PRO A 7 -10.25 40.59 -66.01
N THR A 8 -10.74 39.50 -65.45
CA THR A 8 -10.87 39.33 -64.01
C THR A 8 -9.46 39.12 -63.38
N ALA A 9 -9.01 40.08 -62.60
CA ALA A 9 -7.83 39.95 -61.77
C ALA A 9 -8.10 38.89 -60.68
N GLY A 10 -7.43 37.74 -60.78
CA GLY A 10 -7.43 36.75 -59.74
C GLY A 10 -6.66 37.29 -58.52
N LEU A 11 -7.37 37.46 -57.42
CA LEU A 11 -6.77 37.65 -56.12
C LEU A 11 -5.95 36.38 -55.77
N VAL A 12 -4.66 36.47 -55.80
CA VAL A 12 -3.75 35.48 -55.20
C VAL A 12 -3.99 35.59 -53.67
N GLN A 13 -4.70 34.64 -53.13
CA GLN A 13 -4.85 34.50 -51.69
C GLN A 13 -3.51 34.00 -51.17
N GLU A 14 -2.69 34.91 -50.60
CA GLU A 14 -1.48 34.52 -49.88
C GLU A 14 -1.87 33.54 -48.76
N SER A 15 -1.35 32.34 -48.82
CA SER A 15 -1.46 31.38 -47.73
C SER A 15 -0.84 32.01 -46.50
N PRO A 16 -1.52 32.10 -45.36
CA PRO A 16 -0.96 32.69 -44.15
C PRO A 16 0.35 31.99 -43.79
N ASN A 17 1.42 32.77 -43.61
CA ASN A 17 2.70 32.26 -43.17
C ASN A 17 2.49 31.45 -41.89
N ARG A 18 2.94 30.21 -41.88
CA ARG A 18 2.88 29.32 -40.72
C ARG A 18 4.30 29.09 -40.24
N PHE A 19 4.48 29.14 -38.92
CA PHE A 19 5.80 29.06 -38.28
C PHE A 19 5.93 27.80 -37.47
N LEU A 20 7.17 27.38 -37.24
CA LEU A 20 7.59 26.25 -36.48
C LEU A 20 7.93 26.71 -35.06
N LEU A 21 7.40 26.00 -34.04
CA LEU A 21 7.78 26.19 -32.65
C LEU A 21 8.46 24.92 -32.12
N ASP A 22 9.78 25.00 -31.90
CA ASP A 22 10.55 24.01 -31.20
C ASP A 22 10.51 24.30 -29.70
N GLY A 23 9.91 23.41 -28.94
CA GLY A 23 9.82 23.49 -27.48
C GLY A 23 10.72 22.45 -26.79
N ARG A 24 11.24 22.79 -25.63
CA ARG A 24 11.92 21.85 -24.75
C ARG A 24 11.40 21.98 -23.33
N CYS A 25 10.86 20.90 -22.79
CA CYS A 25 10.43 20.82 -21.38
C CYS A 25 11.62 20.36 -20.53
N VAL A 26 11.97 21.14 -19.51
CA VAL A 26 13.05 20.82 -18.58
C VAL A 26 12.55 20.90 -17.14
N GLY A 27 13.12 20.06 -16.28
CA GLY A 27 12.93 20.14 -14.84
C GLY A 27 13.78 21.25 -14.19
N PRO A 28 13.63 21.46 -12.86
CA PRO A 28 14.44 22.43 -12.10
C PRO A 28 15.94 22.17 -12.17
N ASP A 29 16.34 20.93 -12.45
CA ASP A 29 17.72 20.50 -12.68
C ASP A 29 18.19 20.67 -14.13
N ARG A 30 17.36 21.30 -14.99
CA ARG A 30 17.56 21.50 -16.43
C ARG A 30 17.67 20.23 -17.27
N THR A 31 17.30 19.06 -16.72
CA THR A 31 17.17 17.83 -17.50
C THR A 31 15.88 17.84 -18.30
N GLY A 32 15.91 17.24 -19.50
CA GLY A 32 14.71 17.09 -20.33
C GLY A 32 13.67 16.20 -19.64
N ILE A 33 12.40 16.58 -19.73
CA ILE A 33 11.27 15.80 -19.19
C ILE A 33 10.66 14.99 -20.34
N PRO A 34 10.91 13.67 -20.42
CA PRO A 34 10.38 12.84 -21.49
C PRO A 34 8.86 12.72 -21.38
N LYS A 35 8.20 12.58 -22.53
CA LYS A 35 6.74 12.38 -22.65
C LYS A 35 5.89 13.51 -22.04
N ALA A 36 6.46 14.68 -21.76
CA ALA A 36 5.65 15.86 -21.45
C ALA A 36 4.68 16.14 -22.60
N GLN A 37 3.45 16.51 -22.27
CA GLN A 37 2.41 16.83 -23.24
C GLN A 37 2.34 18.35 -23.40
N ALA A 38 2.56 18.86 -24.60
CA ALA A 38 2.37 20.27 -24.91
C ALA A 38 1.11 20.42 -25.80
N ARG A 39 0.20 21.28 -25.39
CA ARG A 39 -1.07 21.53 -26.08
C ARG A 39 -1.17 22.99 -26.52
N ALA A 40 -1.47 23.21 -27.78
CA ALA A 40 -1.77 24.52 -28.35
C ALA A 40 -2.88 24.39 -29.41
N GLU A 41 -3.85 25.30 -29.43
CA GLU A 41 -4.95 25.35 -30.40
C GLU A 41 -5.68 24.02 -30.67
N GLY A 42 -5.82 23.19 -29.64
CA GLY A 42 -6.46 21.86 -29.77
C GLY A 42 -5.54 20.76 -30.27
N THR A 43 -4.30 21.08 -30.68
CA THR A 43 -3.26 20.11 -31.05
C THR A 43 -2.42 19.76 -29.82
N THR A 44 -2.20 18.47 -29.58
CA THR A 44 -1.31 17.98 -28.50
C THR A 44 -0.13 17.26 -29.12
N VAL A 45 1.08 17.60 -28.70
CA VAL A 45 2.34 16.96 -29.10
C VAL A 45 3.05 16.42 -27.85
N SER A 46 3.67 15.26 -27.98
CA SER A 46 4.43 14.64 -26.90
C SER A 46 5.91 14.92 -27.07
N ALA A 47 6.58 15.24 -25.96
CA ALA A 47 8.02 15.43 -25.94
C ALA A 47 8.76 14.09 -26.08
N ASP A 48 9.92 14.13 -26.73
CA ASP A 48 10.86 13.02 -26.87
C ASP A 48 11.63 12.72 -25.55
N GLU A 49 12.63 11.85 -25.61
CA GLU A 49 13.45 11.46 -24.47
C GLU A 49 14.30 12.61 -23.88
N ASP A 50 14.61 13.63 -24.70
CA ASP A 50 15.32 14.83 -24.29
C ASP A 50 14.39 15.99 -23.88
N GLY A 51 13.08 15.71 -23.78
CA GLY A 51 12.04 16.68 -23.43
C GLY A 51 11.68 17.62 -24.57
N ARG A 52 12.06 17.34 -25.83
CA ARG A 52 11.81 18.19 -26.99
C ARG A 52 10.48 17.84 -27.65
N PHE A 53 9.74 18.87 -28.05
CA PHE A 53 8.51 18.74 -28.84
C PHE A 53 8.46 19.80 -29.94
N ARG A 54 7.61 19.59 -30.95
CA ARG A 54 7.54 20.48 -32.10
C ARG A 54 6.11 20.65 -32.59
N PHE A 55 5.69 21.92 -32.72
CA PHE A 55 4.50 22.30 -33.47
C PHE A 55 4.93 22.77 -34.88
N LEU A 56 4.38 22.10 -35.90
CA LEU A 56 4.87 22.28 -37.29
C LEU A 56 4.22 23.43 -38.05
N ALA A 57 3.13 24.02 -37.57
CA ALA A 57 2.35 24.96 -38.38
C ALA A 57 1.46 25.86 -37.52
N LEU A 58 2.06 26.70 -36.67
CA LEU A 58 1.34 27.72 -35.92
C LEU A 58 1.15 28.99 -36.76
N GLN A 59 0.01 29.67 -36.62
CA GLN A 59 -0.21 30.97 -37.24
C GLN A 59 0.62 32.06 -36.55
N PRO A 60 0.92 33.17 -37.19
CA PRO A 60 1.56 34.30 -36.50
C PRO A 60 0.62 34.86 -35.44
N GLY A 61 1.13 35.06 -34.23
CA GLY A 61 0.34 35.56 -33.09
C GLY A 61 0.72 34.95 -31.74
N ASP A 62 -0.07 35.27 -30.72
CA ASP A 62 0.11 34.78 -29.37
C ASP A 62 -0.60 33.43 -29.18
N HIS A 63 0.15 32.39 -28.87
CA HIS A 63 -0.36 31.06 -28.64
C HIS A 63 -0.32 30.70 -27.15
N ARG A 64 -1.45 30.29 -26.62
CA ARG A 64 -1.52 29.71 -25.25
C ARG A 64 -1.10 28.25 -25.32
N LEU A 65 0.01 27.96 -24.63
CA LEU A 65 0.51 26.60 -24.44
C LEU A 65 0.14 26.14 -23.03
N GLU A 66 -0.39 24.94 -22.96
CA GLU A 66 -0.54 24.16 -21.71
C GLU A 66 0.47 23.00 -21.80
N ILE A 67 1.40 22.96 -20.86
CA ILE A 67 2.41 21.90 -20.78
C ILE A 67 2.19 21.11 -19.51
N THR A 68 1.99 19.81 -19.66
CA THR A 68 1.75 18.88 -18.55
C THR A 68 2.76 17.74 -18.60
N ALA A 69 3.25 17.34 -17.44
CA ALA A 69 4.10 16.16 -17.30
C ALA A 69 3.85 15.50 -15.93
N PRO A 70 3.92 14.16 -15.84
CA PRO A 70 3.77 13.45 -14.58
C PRO A 70 4.76 13.93 -13.52
N GLY A 71 4.26 14.33 -12.34
CA GLY A 71 5.09 14.83 -11.24
C GLY A 71 5.48 16.31 -11.34
N PHE A 72 4.93 17.05 -12.31
CA PHE A 72 5.16 18.48 -12.47
C PHE A 72 3.84 19.27 -12.46
N THR A 73 3.92 20.51 -11.99
CA THR A 73 2.80 21.45 -12.04
C THR A 73 2.52 21.81 -13.48
N PRO A 74 1.26 21.75 -13.97
CA PRO A 74 0.91 22.22 -15.30
C PRO A 74 1.37 23.67 -15.54
N LEU A 75 2.11 23.89 -16.64
CA LEU A 75 2.58 25.21 -17.01
C LEU A 75 1.65 25.78 -18.08
N HIS A 76 1.06 26.93 -17.79
CA HIS A 76 0.29 27.71 -18.75
C HIS A 76 1.09 28.95 -19.12
N VAL A 77 1.47 29.04 -20.39
CA VAL A 77 2.31 30.14 -20.90
C VAL A 77 1.79 30.64 -22.24
N THR A 78 1.89 31.92 -22.47
CA THR A 78 1.63 32.52 -23.81
C THR A 78 2.94 32.74 -24.50
N VAL A 79 3.10 32.20 -25.74
CA VAL A 79 4.27 32.29 -26.54
C VAL A 79 3.94 33.09 -27.82
N PRO A 80 4.56 34.23 -28.06
CA PRO A 80 4.42 34.96 -29.32
C PRO A 80 5.20 34.22 -30.42
N VAL A 81 4.53 33.83 -31.49
CA VAL A 81 5.14 33.18 -32.66
C VAL A 81 5.03 34.13 -33.83
N THR A 82 6.15 34.78 -34.17
CA THR A 82 6.25 35.71 -35.32
C THR A 82 7.24 35.22 -36.39
N ALA A 83 8.01 34.19 -36.05
CA ALA A 83 8.98 33.48 -36.90
C ALA A 83 9.21 32.10 -36.33
N ASP A 84 9.92 31.22 -37.05
CA ASP A 84 10.41 29.96 -36.50
C ASP A 84 11.20 30.21 -35.21
N SER A 85 10.82 29.59 -34.13
CA SER A 85 11.36 29.88 -32.79
C SER A 85 11.62 28.63 -31.99
N ALA A 86 12.61 28.72 -31.07
CA ALA A 86 12.94 27.68 -30.12
C ALA A 86 12.83 28.23 -28.69
N VAL A 87 12.06 27.56 -27.83
CA VAL A 87 11.78 28.01 -26.47
C VAL A 87 11.96 26.86 -25.47
N SER A 88 12.60 27.14 -24.35
CA SER A 88 12.70 26.18 -23.22
C SER A 88 11.70 26.53 -22.14
N PHE A 89 10.97 25.52 -21.65
CA PHE A 89 9.95 25.63 -20.62
C PHE A 89 10.41 24.88 -19.38
N GLU A 90 10.65 25.60 -18.29
CA GLU A 90 10.99 25.00 -17.01
C GLU A 90 9.70 24.66 -16.24
N LEU A 91 9.46 23.37 -16.02
CA LEU A 91 8.36 22.88 -15.23
C LEU A 91 8.81 22.74 -13.78
N GLN A 92 8.03 23.31 -12.88
CA GLN A 92 8.23 23.13 -11.45
C GLN A 92 7.72 21.75 -11.04
N LEU A 93 8.42 21.08 -10.11
CA LEU A 93 7.91 19.85 -9.53
C LEU A 93 6.55 20.15 -8.91
N SER A 94 5.58 19.29 -9.17
CA SER A 94 4.29 19.39 -8.50
C SER A 94 4.52 19.25 -7.01
N GLU A 95 4.01 20.19 -6.23
CA GLU A 95 3.97 20.11 -4.76
C GLU A 95 3.11 18.92 -4.30
N GLN A 96 2.31 18.42 -5.20
CA GLN A 96 1.61 17.15 -5.08
C GLN A 96 2.57 16.04 -5.51
N VAL A 97 2.97 15.19 -4.58
CA VAL A 97 3.28 13.79 -4.90
C VAL A 97 1.94 13.17 -5.31
N THR A 98 1.39 13.64 -6.41
CA THR A 98 0.09 13.23 -6.90
C THR A 98 0.32 12.18 -7.94
N VAL A 99 -0.13 11.07 -7.61
CA VAL A 99 -0.50 9.99 -8.48
C VAL A 99 -1.42 10.46 -9.58
N HIS A 100 -1.11 10.15 -10.79
CA HIS A 100 -2.12 10.03 -11.80
C HIS A 100 -2.97 8.78 -11.58
N ALA A 101 -4.03 8.92 -10.84
CA ALA A 101 -5.23 8.26 -11.29
C ALA A 101 -5.82 9.16 -12.37
N GLU A 102 -5.88 8.71 -13.59
CA GLU A 102 -6.56 9.41 -14.70
C GLU A 102 -8.07 9.61 -14.45
N SER A 103 -8.57 9.33 -13.27
CA SER A 103 -9.98 9.37 -12.91
C SER A 103 -10.32 10.04 -11.59
N GLU A 104 -9.39 10.57 -10.82
CA GLU A 104 -9.77 11.32 -9.63
C GLU A 104 -10.18 12.74 -9.99
N THR A 105 -11.43 12.87 -10.36
CA THR A 105 -12.17 14.15 -10.45
C THR A 105 -12.40 14.81 -9.09
N LEU A 106 -11.98 14.20 -8.01
CA LEU A 106 -11.94 14.81 -6.69
C LEU A 106 -10.73 15.74 -6.67
N SER A 107 -10.97 17.03 -6.63
CA SER A 107 -9.97 17.97 -6.17
C SER A 107 -9.62 17.55 -4.75
N SER A 108 -8.65 16.69 -4.59
CA SER A 108 -8.21 16.32 -3.27
C SER A 108 -7.65 17.55 -2.60
N ALA A 109 -8.27 17.98 -1.52
CA ALA A 109 -7.54 18.71 -0.51
C ALA A 109 -6.29 17.89 -0.24
N ASP A 110 -5.14 18.49 -0.47
CA ASP A 110 -3.88 17.82 -0.56
C ASP A 110 -3.73 16.69 0.46
N PRO A 111 -3.58 15.47 0.02
CA PRO A 111 -3.24 14.37 0.87
C PRO A 111 -1.75 14.41 1.27
N SER A 112 -1.30 15.52 1.84
CA SER A 112 0.07 15.62 2.35
C SER A 112 0.36 14.58 3.44
N ALA A 113 -0.69 13.92 3.96
CA ALA A 113 -0.61 12.72 4.78
C ALA A 113 -0.26 11.46 3.99
N ARG A 114 -0.42 11.48 2.68
CA ARG A 114 -0.26 10.33 1.78
C ARG A 114 1.16 10.25 1.24
N VAL A 115 1.74 9.06 1.25
CA VAL A 115 3.04 8.76 0.66
C VAL A 115 2.86 7.64 -0.36
N ILE A 116 3.40 7.82 -1.57
CA ILE A 116 3.23 6.86 -2.65
C ILE A 116 4.57 6.46 -3.20
N PHE A 117 4.81 5.15 -3.22
CA PHE A 117 5.98 4.51 -3.79
C PHE A 117 5.60 3.92 -5.14
N ARG A 118 6.30 4.29 -6.22
CA ARG A 118 5.97 3.86 -7.59
C ARG A 118 7.11 3.16 -8.28
N ASP A 119 6.73 2.39 -9.31
CA ASP A 119 7.58 1.81 -10.34
C ASP A 119 8.94 1.32 -9.84
N ASP A 120 9.97 2.15 -9.93
CA ASP A 120 11.33 1.75 -9.58
C ASP A 120 11.50 1.47 -8.09
N ALA A 121 10.79 2.22 -7.22
CA ALA A 121 10.84 1.97 -5.77
C ALA A 121 10.20 0.63 -5.41
N VAL A 122 9.14 0.23 -6.13
CA VAL A 122 8.47 -1.06 -5.93
C VAL A 122 9.23 -2.18 -6.64
N ALA A 123 9.62 -1.98 -7.92
CA ALA A 123 10.24 -3.00 -8.75
C ALA A 123 11.67 -3.36 -8.31
N ALA A 124 12.41 -2.41 -7.74
CA ALA A 124 13.77 -2.63 -7.28
C ALA A 124 13.86 -2.96 -5.79
N ASN A 125 12.74 -3.02 -5.10
CA ASN A 125 12.71 -3.38 -3.68
C ASN A 125 12.46 -4.89 -3.54
N PRO A 126 13.51 -5.69 -3.40
CA PRO A 126 13.33 -7.12 -3.14
C PRO A 126 12.71 -7.23 -1.76
N GLY A 127 11.51 -7.75 -1.66
CA GLY A 127 10.97 -8.17 -0.39
C GLY A 127 11.95 -9.09 0.33
N ARG A 128 11.64 -9.51 1.51
CA ARG A 128 12.31 -10.62 2.18
C ARG A 128 11.32 -11.76 2.43
N PRO A 129 11.77 -12.96 2.74
CA PRO A 129 10.85 -14.04 3.07
C PRO A 129 9.81 -13.60 4.12
N GLY A 130 8.54 -13.81 3.82
CA GLY A 130 7.42 -13.34 4.61
C GLY A 130 7.07 -11.85 4.43
N VAL A 131 7.88 -11.06 3.72
CA VAL A 131 7.62 -9.65 3.39
C VAL A 131 7.82 -9.45 1.89
N PRO A 132 6.83 -9.77 1.04
CA PRO A 132 7.00 -9.72 -0.41
C PRO A 132 7.29 -8.31 -0.94
N ILE A 133 6.85 -7.28 -0.23
CA ILE A 133 7.07 -5.88 -0.57
C ILE A 133 7.56 -5.16 0.67
N SER A 134 8.72 -4.53 0.60
CA SER A 134 9.21 -3.60 1.61
C SER A 134 8.75 -2.19 1.28
N ILE A 135 8.37 -1.42 2.28
CA ILE A 135 7.88 -0.06 2.12
C ILE A 135 8.79 0.86 2.94
N PRO A 136 9.58 1.75 2.30
CA PRO A 136 10.52 2.62 3.00
C PRO A 136 9.86 3.44 4.12
N GLY A 137 10.43 3.39 5.33
CA GLY A 137 9.92 4.09 6.51
C GLY A 137 8.73 3.43 7.20
N TYR A 138 8.25 2.28 6.67
CA TYR A 138 7.17 1.50 7.26
C TYR A 138 7.64 0.05 7.49
N PRO A 139 8.33 -0.20 8.60
CA PRO A 139 8.83 -1.54 8.92
C PRO A 139 7.74 -2.59 8.90
N ALA A 140 8.11 -3.80 8.52
CA ALA A 140 7.23 -4.95 8.59
C ALA A 140 7.83 -6.04 9.47
N GLU A 141 7.03 -6.63 10.32
CA GLU A 141 7.40 -7.76 11.16
C GLU A 141 6.53 -8.97 10.87
N THR A 142 7.10 -10.15 11.07
CA THR A 142 6.35 -11.40 11.05
C THR A 142 6.36 -11.99 12.45
N ALA A 143 5.21 -12.40 12.95
CA ALA A 143 5.10 -12.88 14.33
C ALA A 143 5.81 -14.22 14.58
N SER A 144 6.07 -15.02 13.55
CA SER A 144 6.67 -16.36 13.74
C SER A 144 7.58 -16.81 12.59
N GLY A 145 7.84 -15.94 11.62
CA GLY A 145 8.65 -16.25 10.43
C GLY A 145 7.90 -17.04 9.36
N GLY A 146 8.63 -17.58 8.38
CA GLY A 146 8.07 -18.32 7.25
C GLY A 146 7.27 -17.43 6.31
N ILE A 147 6.15 -17.99 5.79
CA ILE A 147 5.20 -17.26 4.92
C ILE A 147 4.08 -16.59 5.70
N LYS A 148 4.12 -16.63 7.03
CA LYS A 148 3.13 -15.94 7.84
C LYS A 148 3.16 -14.45 7.53
N ALA A 149 1.98 -13.87 7.28
CA ALA A 149 1.88 -12.56 6.72
C ALA A 149 2.60 -11.47 7.53
N PRO A 150 3.33 -10.59 6.84
CA PRO A 150 3.97 -9.46 7.48
C PRO A 150 2.93 -8.41 7.89
N GLN A 151 3.22 -7.74 8.97
CA GLN A 151 2.45 -6.58 9.41
C GLN A 151 3.33 -5.34 9.33
N TYR A 152 2.88 -4.34 8.59
CA TYR A 152 3.51 -3.03 8.59
C TYR A 152 3.07 -2.26 9.82
N PHE A 153 3.95 -1.45 10.38
CA PHE A 153 3.60 -0.58 11.49
C PHE A 153 4.16 0.82 11.35
N ALA A 154 3.48 1.75 11.97
CA ALA A 154 3.85 3.14 12.05
C ALA A 154 4.50 3.46 13.41
N PRO A 155 5.23 4.57 13.54
CA PRO A 155 5.78 5.00 14.82
C PRO A 155 4.73 5.09 15.93
N GLY A 156 4.96 4.40 17.04
CA GLY A 156 4.05 4.38 18.19
C GLY A 156 2.83 3.47 18.03
N VAL A 157 2.72 2.74 16.94
CA VAL A 157 1.63 1.78 16.71
C VAL A 157 2.18 0.38 16.92
N ALA A 158 1.67 -0.32 17.93
CA ALA A 158 1.87 -1.76 18.04
C ALA A 158 1.04 -2.42 16.94
N SER A 159 1.68 -3.24 16.14
CA SER A 159 1.02 -3.98 15.07
C SER A 159 1.32 -5.46 15.22
N ASP A 160 0.69 -6.07 16.21
CA ASP A 160 0.61 -7.52 16.20
C ASP A 160 -0.53 -7.94 15.27
N HIS A 161 -0.22 -8.78 14.27
CA HIS A 161 -1.18 -9.36 13.35
C HIS A 161 -2.06 -8.37 12.53
N GLY A 162 -1.65 -7.12 12.37
CA GLY A 162 -2.23 -6.16 11.42
C GLY A 162 -3.52 -5.46 11.80
N VAL A 163 -3.94 -5.57 13.02
CA VAL A 163 -5.26 -5.10 13.51
C VAL A 163 -5.52 -3.62 13.29
N LEU A 164 -4.51 -2.80 13.30
CA LEU A 164 -4.65 -1.34 13.30
C LEU A 164 -4.26 -0.70 11.97
N ILE A 165 -4.03 -1.50 10.95
CA ILE A 165 -3.63 -1.07 9.61
C ILE A 165 -4.51 -1.74 8.58
N ALA A 166 -5.30 -0.94 7.84
CA ALA A 166 -6.06 -1.46 6.72
C ALA A 166 -5.13 -1.76 5.54
N GLN A 167 -5.40 -2.85 4.84
CA GLN A 167 -4.74 -3.18 3.58
C GLN A 167 -5.77 -3.29 2.47
N PHE A 168 -5.48 -2.62 1.36
CA PHE A 168 -6.33 -2.64 0.18
C PHE A 168 -5.56 -3.09 -1.06
N VAL A 169 -6.29 -3.72 -1.99
CA VAL A 169 -5.84 -3.92 -3.36
C VAL A 169 -6.71 -3.05 -4.26
N LYS A 170 -6.10 -2.14 -5.01
CA LYS A 170 -6.82 -1.27 -5.94
C LYS A 170 -7.03 -1.97 -7.27
N VAL A 171 -8.30 -2.22 -7.61
CA VAL A 171 -8.75 -2.85 -8.86
C VAL A 171 -9.64 -1.88 -9.62
N GLY A 172 -9.13 -1.27 -10.68
CA GLY A 172 -9.77 -0.08 -11.26
C GLY A 172 -9.88 1.03 -10.21
N ASP A 173 -11.08 1.51 -9.95
CA ASP A 173 -11.36 2.51 -8.91
C ASP A 173 -11.78 1.90 -7.56
N PHE A 174 -11.88 0.60 -7.47
CA PHE A 174 -12.32 -0.10 -6.27
C PHE A 174 -11.15 -0.42 -5.33
N LEU A 175 -11.34 -0.16 -4.05
CA LEU A 175 -10.44 -0.54 -2.97
C LEU A 175 -10.93 -1.85 -2.34
N PHE A 176 -10.43 -2.98 -2.83
CA PHE A 176 -10.75 -4.28 -2.25
C PHE A 176 -10.11 -4.40 -0.85
N PRO A 177 -10.89 -4.61 0.23
CA PRO A 177 -10.36 -4.76 1.58
C PRO A 177 -9.72 -6.14 1.75
N ASN A 178 -8.43 -6.19 2.12
CA ASN A 178 -7.70 -7.44 2.30
C ASN A 178 -7.78 -7.98 3.73
N ASN A 179 -8.08 -7.14 4.73
CA ASN A 179 -8.17 -7.55 6.13
C ASN A 179 -9.33 -8.53 6.37
N LEU A 180 -9.12 -9.46 7.27
CA LEU A 180 -10.08 -10.49 7.68
C LEU A 180 -10.43 -10.32 9.16
N SER A 181 -11.68 -10.03 9.48
CA SER A 181 -12.17 -9.95 10.85
C SER A 181 -12.26 -11.34 11.48
N ALA A 182 -11.96 -11.46 12.77
CA ALA A 182 -12.00 -12.72 13.52
C ALA A 182 -11.17 -13.85 12.90
N ASN A 183 -10.05 -13.52 12.27
CA ASN A 183 -9.17 -14.53 11.67
C ASN A 183 -8.42 -15.32 12.73
N ALA A 184 -8.04 -16.55 12.42
CA ALA A 184 -7.29 -17.41 13.33
C ALA A 184 -5.87 -16.90 13.62
N HIS A 185 -5.26 -16.12 12.73
CA HIS A 185 -4.01 -15.41 13.00
C HIS A 185 -4.21 -14.18 13.93
N GLY A 186 -5.42 -13.70 14.06
CA GLY A 186 -5.76 -12.48 14.77
C GLY A 186 -6.78 -11.63 14.01
N ASN A 187 -7.59 -10.89 14.74
CA ASN A 187 -8.61 -10.04 14.16
C ASN A 187 -7.95 -8.92 13.32
N GLY A 188 -8.39 -8.76 12.07
CA GLY A 188 -7.81 -7.77 11.14
C GLY A 188 -6.59 -8.25 10.37
N TYR A 189 -6.24 -9.52 10.45
CA TYR A 189 -5.15 -10.10 9.67
C TYR A 189 -5.29 -9.82 8.16
N ALA A 190 -4.20 -9.46 7.53
CA ALA A 190 -4.14 -9.23 6.09
C ALA A 190 -2.89 -9.89 5.51
N ASP A 191 -3.05 -10.65 4.43
CA ASP A 191 -1.95 -11.36 3.78
C ASP A 191 -1.63 -10.74 2.40
N PRO A 192 -0.52 -10.00 2.26
CA PRO A 192 -0.09 -9.49 0.96
C PRO A 192 0.56 -10.57 0.07
N ASN A 193 0.86 -11.77 0.59
CA ASN A 193 1.45 -12.86 -0.19
C ASN A 193 0.52 -13.37 -1.31
N LEU A 194 -0.76 -13.04 -1.29
CA LEU A 194 -1.68 -13.34 -2.41
C LEU A 194 -1.32 -12.60 -3.70
N LEU A 195 -0.55 -11.51 -3.62
CA LEU A 195 -0.10 -10.75 -4.78
C LEU A 195 1.28 -11.23 -5.25
N ILE A 196 1.48 -11.19 -6.56
CA ILE A 196 2.79 -11.38 -7.19
C ILE A 196 3.45 -10.00 -7.27
N PRO A 197 4.62 -9.75 -6.64
CA PRO A 197 5.21 -8.43 -6.52
C PRO A 197 5.38 -7.70 -7.86
N GLN A 198 5.71 -8.40 -8.93
CA GLN A 198 5.88 -7.84 -10.28
C GLN A 198 4.58 -7.25 -10.86
N THR A 199 3.42 -7.61 -10.32
CA THR A 199 2.11 -7.07 -10.76
C THR A 199 1.75 -5.74 -10.10
N ILE A 200 2.50 -5.32 -9.07
CA ILE A 200 2.25 -4.10 -8.32
C ILE A 200 2.97 -2.92 -8.98
N GLY A 201 2.25 -1.87 -9.27
CA GLY A 201 2.75 -0.64 -9.87
C GLY A 201 3.08 0.45 -8.85
N ASP A 202 2.26 0.54 -7.82
CA ASP A 202 2.46 1.50 -6.74
C ASP A 202 2.00 0.92 -5.39
N VAL A 203 2.52 1.52 -4.32
CA VAL A 203 2.07 1.28 -2.95
C VAL A 203 1.82 2.62 -2.31
N GLU A 204 0.60 2.82 -1.87
CA GLU A 204 0.18 4.04 -1.19
C GLU A 204 0.04 3.80 0.31
N MET A 205 0.67 4.66 1.12
CA MET A 205 0.53 4.70 2.57
C MET A 205 -0.22 5.97 2.95
N ASP A 206 -1.31 5.85 3.66
CA ASP A 206 -2.17 6.99 4.01
C ASP A 206 -2.60 6.95 5.48
N GLY A 207 -2.81 8.12 6.07
CA GLY A 207 -3.43 8.26 7.38
C GLY A 207 -4.90 7.83 7.32
N ALA A 208 -5.17 6.62 7.77
CA ALA A 208 -6.42 5.90 7.51
C ALA A 208 -7.69 6.58 8.04
N ALA A 209 -7.58 7.49 9.02
CA ALA A 209 -8.73 8.17 9.58
C ALA A 209 -9.30 9.28 8.68
N PHE A 210 -8.68 9.66 7.55
CA PHE A 210 -8.98 10.91 6.87
C PHE A 210 -9.79 10.76 5.57
N ASP A 211 -9.90 9.57 4.99
CA ASP A 211 -10.69 9.32 3.80
C ASP A 211 -12.00 8.57 4.16
N VAL A 212 -13.14 9.03 3.64
CA VAL A 212 -14.46 8.43 3.91
C VAL A 212 -14.61 7.02 3.34
N ARG A 213 -13.78 6.64 2.37
CA ARG A 213 -13.80 5.30 1.79
C ARG A 213 -13.20 4.24 2.71
N TYR A 214 -12.40 4.65 3.70
CA TYR A 214 -11.79 3.74 4.66
C TYR A 214 -12.75 3.46 5.82
N GLY A 215 -13.08 2.20 5.99
CA GLY A 215 -13.99 1.67 7.03
C GLY A 215 -13.26 0.89 8.11
N ASP A 216 -13.66 -0.37 8.31
CA ASP A 216 -13.10 -1.26 9.32
C ASP A 216 -11.57 -1.48 9.16
N HIS A 217 -10.87 -1.66 10.28
CA HIS A 217 -9.41 -1.80 10.40
C HIS A 217 -8.57 -0.55 10.04
N ALA A 218 -9.15 0.50 9.49
CA ALA A 218 -8.46 1.71 9.06
C ALA A 218 -8.23 2.68 10.23
N VAL A 219 -7.55 2.26 11.29
CA VAL A 219 -7.43 3.01 12.54
C VAL A 219 -6.26 3.98 12.53
N ASN A 220 -5.05 3.53 12.20
CA ASN A 220 -3.85 4.37 12.25
C ASN A 220 -3.26 4.64 10.87
N LEU A 221 -3.30 3.64 10.00
CA LEU A 221 -2.67 3.67 8.68
C LEU A 221 -3.46 2.80 7.71
N SER A 222 -3.39 3.11 6.43
CA SER A 222 -3.79 2.20 5.36
C SER A 222 -2.64 1.98 4.39
N THR A 223 -2.58 0.77 3.84
CA THR A 223 -1.69 0.40 2.73
C THR A 223 -2.55 0.02 1.54
N THR A 224 -2.34 0.64 0.40
CA THR A 224 -3.04 0.31 -0.84
C THR A 224 -2.05 -0.16 -1.89
N TYR A 225 -2.22 -1.38 -2.39
CA TYR A 225 -1.45 -1.92 -3.50
C TYR A 225 -2.16 -1.62 -4.81
N GLY A 226 -1.58 -0.75 -5.63
CA GLY A 226 -2.05 -0.43 -6.97
C GLY A 226 -1.51 -1.45 -7.99
N LEU A 227 -2.39 -2.07 -8.74
CA LEU A 227 -2.00 -3.05 -9.76
C LEU A 227 -1.60 -2.36 -11.06
N ARG A 228 -0.59 -2.90 -11.74
CA ARG A 228 -0.20 -2.45 -13.09
C ARG A 228 -1.31 -2.78 -14.08
N SER A 229 -1.77 -1.78 -14.81
CA SER A 229 -2.75 -2.00 -15.89
C SER A 229 -2.12 -2.66 -17.12
N GLN A 230 -0.80 -2.51 -17.30
CA GLN A 230 -0.04 -3.09 -18.41
C GLN A 230 1.23 -3.76 -17.88
N LEU A 231 1.48 -4.97 -18.36
CA LEU A 231 2.69 -5.74 -18.08
C LEU A 231 3.28 -6.25 -19.39
N GLY A 232 4.60 -6.17 -19.54
CA GLY A 232 5.31 -6.84 -20.63
C GLY A 232 5.39 -8.35 -20.35
N PRO A 233 5.24 -9.21 -21.37
CA PRO A 233 5.42 -10.65 -21.19
C PRO A 233 6.87 -10.96 -20.80
N SER A 234 7.06 -11.74 -19.74
CA SER A 234 8.38 -12.03 -19.19
C SER A 234 8.43 -13.36 -18.44
N LEU A 235 9.65 -13.87 -18.32
CA LEU A 235 10.00 -14.96 -17.40
C LEU A 235 11.09 -14.46 -16.47
N GLU A 236 10.98 -14.74 -15.19
CA GLU A 236 11.97 -14.39 -14.18
C GLU A 236 12.25 -15.57 -13.27
N ALA A 237 13.52 -15.78 -12.96
CA ALA A 237 13.97 -16.71 -11.93
C ALA A 237 14.77 -15.93 -10.88
N ILE A 238 14.41 -16.09 -9.59
CA ILE A 238 15.13 -15.54 -8.45
C ILE A 238 15.57 -16.72 -7.61
N PHE A 239 16.85 -16.83 -7.33
CA PHE A 239 17.38 -18.02 -6.66
C PHE A 239 18.64 -17.75 -5.83
N ASP A 240 18.86 -18.61 -4.88
CA ASP A 240 20.09 -18.77 -4.12
C ASP A 240 20.35 -20.26 -3.84
N SER A 241 21.25 -20.58 -2.91
CA SER A 241 21.59 -21.97 -2.57
C SER A 241 20.46 -22.75 -1.88
N ARG A 242 19.40 -22.10 -1.42
CA ARG A 242 18.34 -22.70 -0.60
C ARG A 242 16.94 -22.45 -1.14
N ASN A 243 16.75 -21.45 -1.99
CA ASN A 243 15.45 -20.97 -2.45
C ASN A 243 15.45 -20.78 -3.97
N VAL A 244 14.29 -20.98 -4.57
CA VAL A 244 14.01 -20.65 -5.97
C VAL A 244 12.60 -20.12 -6.10
N ASP A 245 12.44 -18.99 -6.79
CA ASP A 245 11.16 -18.38 -7.14
C ASP A 245 11.12 -18.19 -8.65
N LEU A 246 10.10 -18.72 -9.30
CA LEU A 246 9.89 -18.64 -10.74
C LEU A 246 8.63 -17.83 -11.02
N VAL A 247 8.75 -16.75 -11.78
CA VAL A 247 7.65 -15.88 -12.16
C VAL A 247 7.49 -15.89 -13.68
N SER A 248 6.27 -16.05 -14.16
CA SER A 248 5.94 -15.89 -15.57
C SER A 248 4.80 -14.89 -15.75
N ILE A 249 4.91 -14.02 -16.74
CA ILE A 249 3.91 -13.02 -17.09
C ILE A 249 3.59 -13.14 -18.57
N TRP A 250 2.31 -13.22 -18.88
CA TRP A 250 1.79 -13.23 -20.24
C TRP A 250 0.79 -12.09 -20.37
N SER A 251 0.83 -11.34 -21.46
CA SER A 251 -0.03 -10.19 -21.63
C SER A 251 -0.55 -10.05 -23.06
N LEU A 252 -1.75 -9.51 -23.16
CA LEU A 252 -2.38 -9.08 -24.40
C LEU A 252 -2.67 -7.57 -24.27
N GLN A 253 -2.13 -6.79 -25.18
CA GLN A 253 -2.26 -5.34 -25.18
C GLN A 253 -2.71 -4.85 -26.54
N ASN A 254 -3.83 -4.17 -26.56
CA ASN A 254 -4.30 -3.40 -27.70
C ASN A 254 -5.00 -2.13 -27.20
N PRO A 255 -5.38 -1.16 -28.06
CA PRO A 255 -5.97 0.10 -27.61
C PRO A 255 -7.25 -0.01 -26.77
N ARG A 256 -7.97 -1.14 -26.84
CA ARG A 256 -9.25 -1.35 -26.14
C ARG A 256 -9.18 -2.38 -25.02
N VAL A 257 -8.20 -3.27 -25.05
CA VAL A 257 -8.10 -4.39 -24.12
C VAL A 257 -6.70 -4.42 -23.54
N ARG A 258 -6.62 -4.45 -22.23
CA ARG A 258 -5.39 -4.67 -21.47
C ARG A 258 -5.63 -5.91 -20.61
N ALA A 259 -4.93 -6.98 -20.89
CA ALA A 259 -5.06 -8.21 -20.13
C ALA A 259 -3.70 -8.80 -19.86
N TRP A 260 -3.53 -9.36 -18.67
CA TRP A 260 -2.36 -10.11 -18.31
C TRP A 260 -2.71 -11.23 -17.31
N ILE A 261 -1.89 -12.25 -17.33
CA ILE A 261 -1.86 -13.31 -16.33
C ILE A 261 -0.40 -13.48 -15.86
N ALA A 262 -0.22 -13.48 -14.56
CA ALA A 262 1.04 -13.72 -13.90
C ALA A 262 0.93 -14.97 -13.05
N SER A 263 1.96 -15.82 -13.04
CA SER A 263 2.07 -16.97 -12.16
C SER A 263 3.42 -16.99 -11.45
N GLU A 264 3.42 -17.42 -10.20
CA GLU A 264 4.62 -17.59 -9.37
C GLU A 264 4.62 -18.98 -8.75
N ALA A 265 5.77 -19.64 -8.80
CA ALA A 265 6.04 -20.87 -8.08
C ALA A 265 7.31 -20.70 -7.25
N ALA A 266 7.18 -20.72 -5.92
CA ALA A 266 8.27 -20.49 -5.00
C ALA A 266 8.50 -21.69 -4.09
N PHE A 267 9.76 -22.11 -3.98
CA PHE A 267 10.19 -23.25 -3.19
C PHE A 267 11.45 -22.89 -2.40
N GLY A 268 11.59 -23.42 -1.18
CA GLY A 268 12.83 -23.21 -0.47
C GLY A 268 12.81 -23.57 1.00
N ASN A 269 13.98 -23.45 1.60
CA ASN A 269 14.19 -23.74 3.02
C ASN A 269 14.39 -22.47 3.87
N GLY A 270 14.07 -21.28 3.29
CA GLY A 270 14.25 -20.02 3.98
C GLY A 270 15.71 -19.70 4.30
N TYR A 271 15.96 -18.79 5.22
CA TYR A 271 17.30 -18.26 5.54
C TYR A 271 17.77 -18.56 6.96
N LEU A 272 16.90 -19.13 7.79
CA LEU A 272 17.25 -19.59 9.13
C LEU A 272 17.92 -20.98 9.09
N ASN A 273 18.51 -21.43 10.20
CA ASN A 273 18.99 -22.81 10.32
C ASN A 273 17.82 -23.81 10.25
N PHE A 274 16.64 -23.38 10.69
CA PHE A 274 15.39 -24.11 10.51
C PHE A 274 15.01 -24.20 9.03
N ALA A 275 14.71 -25.41 8.55
CA ALA A 275 14.26 -25.61 7.18
C ALA A 275 12.76 -25.39 7.04
N GLU A 276 12.36 -24.30 6.40
CA GLU A 276 10.96 -23.88 6.27
C GLU A 276 10.15 -24.76 5.31
N HIS A 277 10.79 -25.49 4.38
CA HIS A 277 10.12 -26.31 3.36
C HIS A 277 9.00 -25.54 2.65
N ARG A 278 9.25 -24.26 2.33
CA ARG A 278 8.32 -23.35 1.69
C ARG A 278 7.86 -23.87 0.33
N ARG A 279 6.56 -23.79 0.08
CA ARG A 279 5.91 -24.05 -1.20
C ARG A 279 4.81 -23.04 -1.40
N GLN A 280 4.95 -22.18 -2.42
CA GLN A 280 3.92 -21.18 -2.74
C GLN A 280 3.60 -21.26 -4.23
N PHE A 281 2.33 -21.20 -4.56
CA PHE A 281 1.83 -21.10 -5.92
C PHE A 281 0.84 -19.95 -5.98
N LYS A 282 1.06 -19.03 -6.90
CA LYS A 282 0.21 -17.86 -7.10
C LYS A 282 -0.17 -17.73 -8.56
N ILE A 283 -1.39 -17.28 -8.78
CA ILE A 283 -1.89 -16.81 -10.07
C ILE A 283 -2.60 -15.49 -9.81
N ASN A 284 -2.17 -14.45 -10.50
CA ASN A 284 -2.87 -13.17 -10.56
C ASN A 284 -3.23 -12.92 -12.03
N ALA A 285 -4.47 -12.55 -12.32
CA ALA A 285 -4.92 -12.25 -13.66
C ALA A 285 -5.77 -10.99 -13.68
N MET A 286 -5.54 -10.11 -14.65
CA MET A 286 -6.33 -8.90 -14.84
C MET A 286 -6.79 -8.79 -16.28
N HIS A 287 -8.05 -8.39 -16.46
CA HIS A 287 -8.64 -8.04 -17.75
C HIS A 287 -9.34 -6.70 -17.63
N GLN A 288 -8.89 -5.71 -18.38
CA GLN A 288 -9.45 -4.37 -18.42
C GLN A 288 -9.90 -4.07 -19.86
N VAL A 289 -11.13 -3.62 -20.00
CA VAL A 289 -11.73 -3.28 -21.30
C VAL A 289 -12.51 -2.00 -21.21
N ALA A 290 -12.33 -1.13 -22.22
CA ALA A 290 -13.14 0.07 -22.40
C ALA A 290 -14.25 -0.21 -23.44
N VAL A 291 -15.52 -0.08 -23.02
CA VAL A 291 -16.71 -0.29 -23.86
C VAL A 291 -17.61 0.95 -23.77
N GLY A 292 -17.60 1.77 -24.80
CA GLY A 292 -18.34 3.02 -24.80
C GLY A 292 -17.85 3.98 -23.72
N ARG A 293 -18.70 4.20 -22.71
CA ARG A 293 -18.40 5.06 -21.55
C ARG A 293 -18.08 4.26 -20.28
N HIS A 294 -17.91 2.96 -20.41
CA HIS A 294 -17.60 2.04 -19.33
C HIS A 294 -16.14 1.63 -19.40
N GLU A 295 -15.50 1.58 -18.26
CA GLU A 295 -14.21 0.95 -18.04
C GLU A 295 -14.39 -0.20 -17.05
N VAL A 296 -14.36 -1.41 -17.59
CA VAL A 296 -14.60 -2.64 -16.82
C VAL A 296 -13.28 -3.31 -16.53
N THR A 297 -13.01 -3.60 -15.26
CA THR A 297 -11.83 -4.31 -14.78
C THR A 297 -12.25 -5.57 -14.05
N LEU A 298 -11.73 -6.71 -14.46
CA LEU A 298 -11.83 -7.99 -13.77
C LEU A 298 -10.46 -8.39 -13.26
N PHE A 299 -10.37 -8.74 -11.98
CA PHE A 299 -9.13 -9.22 -11.34
C PHE A 299 -9.40 -10.52 -10.60
N GLY A 300 -8.54 -11.51 -10.82
CA GLY A 300 -8.61 -12.82 -10.20
C GLY A 300 -7.30 -13.21 -9.52
N VAL A 301 -7.41 -13.89 -8.38
CA VAL A 301 -6.29 -14.43 -7.61
C VAL A 301 -6.57 -15.88 -7.25
N GLY A 302 -5.54 -16.72 -7.39
CA GLY A 302 -5.43 -18.02 -6.73
C GLY A 302 -4.11 -18.06 -5.97
N TYR A 303 -4.14 -18.39 -4.69
CA TYR A 303 -2.96 -18.49 -3.85
C TYR A 303 -3.02 -19.74 -2.97
N TYR A 304 -1.96 -20.52 -3.03
CA TYR A 304 -1.66 -21.58 -2.09
C TYR A 304 -0.28 -21.34 -1.49
N GLY A 305 -0.18 -21.39 -0.17
CA GLY A 305 1.07 -21.32 0.56
C GLY A 305 1.14 -22.40 1.62
N PHE A 306 2.29 -23.05 1.73
CA PHE A 306 2.68 -23.91 2.83
C PHE A 306 4.10 -23.59 3.26
N SER A 307 4.32 -23.46 4.56
CA SER A 307 5.65 -23.37 5.13
C SER A 307 5.66 -23.97 6.53
N ARG A 308 6.74 -24.63 6.90
CA ARG A 308 7.07 -24.73 8.32
C ARG A 308 7.49 -23.35 8.80
N ILE A 309 7.16 -23.04 10.05
CA ILE A 309 7.55 -21.77 10.66
C ILE A 309 8.45 -22.04 11.86
N PRO A 310 9.51 -21.21 12.04
CA PRO A 310 10.43 -21.39 13.17
C PRO A 310 9.73 -21.13 14.51
N GLY A 311 8.69 -20.29 14.52
CA GLY A 311 8.06 -19.78 15.73
C GLY A 311 8.95 -18.74 16.42
N LEU A 312 8.50 -18.28 17.58
CA LEU A 312 9.24 -17.35 18.42
C LEU A 312 10.27 -18.11 19.27
N ILE A 313 11.51 -17.61 19.31
CA ILE A 313 12.59 -18.19 20.12
C ILE A 313 13.13 -17.15 21.11
N PRO A 314 13.55 -17.59 22.33
CA PRO A 314 14.24 -16.72 23.27
C PRO A 314 15.48 -16.06 22.65
N ILE A 315 15.58 -14.73 22.76
CA ILE A 315 16.71 -13.97 22.19
C ILE A 315 18.00 -14.05 23.01
N ASP A 316 17.88 -14.46 24.29
CA ASP A 316 18.98 -14.62 25.26
C ASP A 316 19.61 -16.01 25.22
N ARG A 317 19.11 -16.91 24.41
CA ARG A 317 19.55 -18.31 24.29
C ARG A 317 19.84 -18.68 22.85
N ASN A 318 20.84 -19.52 22.67
CA ASN A 318 21.06 -20.17 21.39
C ASN A 318 20.18 -21.43 21.31
N ILE A 319 19.12 -21.38 20.53
CA ILE A 319 18.19 -22.50 20.35
C ILE A 319 18.64 -23.31 19.13
N PRO A 320 18.99 -24.60 19.28
CA PRO A 320 19.40 -25.45 18.18
C PRO A 320 18.36 -25.48 17.06
N GLY A 321 18.82 -25.24 15.82
CA GLY A 321 17.93 -25.24 14.64
C GLY A 321 16.99 -24.04 14.54
N ASP A 322 17.16 -23.00 15.34
CA ASP A 322 16.32 -21.77 15.35
C ASP A 322 14.80 -22.06 15.52
N THR A 323 14.43 -23.08 16.28
CA THR A 323 13.03 -23.39 16.62
C THR A 323 12.91 -24.14 17.94
N ILE A 324 11.87 -23.86 18.70
CA ILE A 324 11.52 -24.64 19.91
C ILE A 324 10.65 -25.85 19.56
N ASP A 325 9.95 -25.83 18.43
CA ASP A 325 9.12 -26.94 17.96
C ASP A 325 9.12 -27.00 16.42
N PRO A 326 9.74 -28.01 15.81
CA PRO A 326 9.83 -28.13 14.35
C PRO A 326 8.51 -28.53 13.65
N ARG A 327 7.45 -28.78 14.40
CA ARG A 327 6.13 -29.17 13.87
C ARG A 327 5.28 -27.96 13.49
N GLN A 328 5.68 -26.75 13.90
CA GLN A 328 4.97 -25.52 13.58
C GLN A 328 4.89 -25.31 12.07
N SER A 329 3.73 -24.89 11.56
CA SER A 329 3.51 -24.70 10.14
C SER A 329 2.33 -23.79 9.87
N ASP A 330 2.35 -23.13 8.72
CA ASP A 330 1.26 -22.36 8.15
C ASP A 330 0.88 -22.94 6.79
N GLN A 331 -0.41 -23.16 6.58
CA GLN A 331 -0.98 -23.53 5.29
C GLN A 331 -2.18 -22.64 5.00
N THR A 332 -2.09 -21.88 3.92
CA THR A 332 -3.13 -20.97 3.46
C THR A 332 -3.55 -21.29 2.03
N LEU A 333 -4.85 -21.32 1.79
CA LEU A 333 -5.45 -21.40 0.44
C LEU A 333 -6.49 -20.29 0.31
N THR A 334 -6.33 -19.43 -0.69
CA THR A 334 -7.31 -18.37 -0.97
C THR A 334 -7.57 -18.22 -2.46
N SER A 335 -8.80 -17.91 -2.82
CA SER A 335 -9.17 -17.43 -4.15
C SER A 335 -9.93 -16.11 -4.02
N LEU A 336 -9.74 -15.23 -4.99
CA LEU A 336 -10.38 -13.91 -5.04
C LEU A 336 -10.81 -13.61 -6.47
N LEU A 337 -12.00 -13.06 -6.61
CA LEU A 337 -12.49 -12.47 -7.85
C LEU A 337 -13.05 -11.08 -7.54
N VAL A 338 -12.61 -10.08 -8.28
CA VAL A 338 -13.08 -8.68 -8.17
C VAL A 338 -13.53 -8.21 -9.55
N LEU A 339 -14.70 -7.62 -9.61
CA LEU A 339 -15.23 -6.93 -10.79
C LEU A 339 -15.43 -5.45 -10.42
N SER A 340 -14.94 -4.54 -11.24
CA SER A 340 -15.16 -3.10 -11.09
C SER A 340 -15.57 -2.50 -12.43
N ASP A 341 -16.62 -1.68 -12.43
CA ASP A 341 -17.06 -0.91 -13.58
C ASP A 341 -17.12 0.58 -13.22
N THR A 342 -16.47 1.40 -14.03
CA THR A 342 -16.53 2.85 -13.96
C THR A 342 -17.27 3.38 -15.18
N TRP A 343 -18.51 3.83 -14.98
CA TRP A 343 -19.34 4.42 -16.00
C TRP A 343 -19.27 5.95 -15.97
N THR A 344 -18.69 6.55 -17.00
CA THR A 344 -18.71 8.01 -17.21
C THR A 344 -20.05 8.43 -17.78
N ALA A 345 -21.05 8.68 -16.91
CA ALA A 345 -22.41 9.01 -17.30
C ALA A 345 -22.47 10.36 -18.03
N SER A 346 -21.66 11.35 -17.61
CA SER A 346 -21.48 12.65 -18.27
C SER A 346 -20.08 13.22 -18.02
N ARG A 347 -19.77 14.39 -18.59
CA ARG A 347 -18.51 15.10 -18.28
C ARG A 347 -18.38 15.51 -16.79
N ARG A 348 -19.46 15.46 -16.03
CA ARG A 348 -19.52 15.89 -14.63
C ARG A 348 -19.88 14.77 -13.66
N SER A 349 -20.20 13.59 -14.17
CA SER A 349 -20.69 12.52 -13.30
C SER A 349 -20.14 11.15 -13.69
N GLN A 350 -19.73 10.40 -12.69
CA GLN A 350 -19.30 9.00 -12.78
C GLN A 350 -20.10 8.15 -11.80
N VAL A 351 -20.43 6.95 -12.22
CA VAL A 351 -20.96 5.88 -11.36
C VAL A 351 -19.91 4.77 -11.34
N ARG A 352 -19.57 4.32 -10.17
CA ARG A 352 -18.61 3.22 -9.95
C ARG A 352 -19.34 2.09 -9.23
N LEU A 353 -19.33 0.92 -9.82
CA LEU A 353 -19.94 -0.28 -9.25
C LEU A 353 -18.89 -1.37 -9.17
N SER A 354 -18.78 -1.99 -8.02
CA SER A 354 -17.79 -3.05 -7.81
C SER A 354 -18.35 -4.16 -6.96
N GLY A 355 -17.90 -5.37 -7.20
CA GLY A 355 -18.25 -6.54 -6.41
C GLY A 355 -17.06 -7.48 -6.29
N PHE A 356 -17.02 -8.26 -5.22
CA PHE A 356 -15.98 -9.26 -5.01
C PHE A 356 -16.53 -10.50 -4.31
N PHE A 357 -15.79 -11.59 -4.53
CA PHE A 357 -15.99 -12.84 -3.82
C PHE A 357 -14.61 -13.44 -3.49
N ARG A 358 -14.42 -13.88 -2.24
CA ARG A 358 -13.19 -14.50 -1.75
C ARG A 358 -13.52 -15.78 -1.00
N THR A 359 -12.73 -16.82 -1.21
CA THR A 359 -12.62 -17.97 -0.30
C THR A 359 -11.30 -17.92 0.44
N TYR A 360 -11.28 -18.37 1.67
CA TYR A 360 -10.07 -18.43 2.48
C TYR A 360 -10.12 -19.65 3.39
N ASN A 361 -9.03 -20.40 3.40
CA ASN A 361 -8.84 -21.56 4.25
C ASN A 361 -7.45 -21.47 4.88
N LEU A 362 -7.38 -21.68 6.20
CA LEU A 362 -6.16 -21.64 6.99
C LEU A 362 -6.05 -22.87 7.88
N THR A 363 -4.85 -23.43 7.97
CA THR A 363 -4.43 -24.32 9.05
C THR A 363 -3.09 -23.84 9.58
N LEU A 364 -3.05 -23.40 10.83
CA LEU A 364 -1.87 -22.90 11.51
C LEU A 364 -1.54 -23.79 12.70
N LEU A 365 -0.31 -24.25 12.78
CA LEU A 365 0.26 -24.92 13.95
C LEU A 365 1.31 -24.00 14.56
N SER A 366 1.09 -23.53 15.78
CA SER A 366 2.01 -22.68 16.54
C SER A 366 2.32 -23.29 17.89
N ASN A 367 3.45 -22.93 18.49
CA ASN A 367 3.81 -23.31 19.86
C ASN A 367 4.38 -22.07 20.57
N PHE A 368 3.66 -21.64 21.63
CA PHE A 368 4.05 -20.51 22.46
C PHE A 368 4.66 -20.95 23.81
N GLY A 369 5.09 -22.24 23.91
CA GLY A 369 5.72 -22.80 25.10
C GLY A 369 4.96 -23.98 25.73
N ASP A 370 3.63 -23.97 25.69
CA ASP A 370 2.74 -24.96 26.32
C ASP A 370 2.32 -26.10 25.40
N GLY A 371 3.04 -26.31 24.29
CA GLY A 371 2.72 -27.30 23.29
C GLY A 371 2.05 -26.72 22.05
N LEU A 372 1.79 -27.59 21.07
CA LEU A 372 1.19 -27.19 19.81
C LEU A 372 -0.26 -26.74 20.00
N ILE A 373 -0.57 -25.60 19.40
CA ILE A 373 -1.91 -25.07 19.18
C ILE A 373 -2.19 -25.22 17.69
N ARG A 374 -3.36 -25.77 17.33
CA ARG A 374 -3.87 -25.81 15.97
C ARG A 374 -5.01 -24.82 15.84
N GLN A 375 -4.85 -23.86 14.94
CA GLN A 375 -5.88 -22.94 14.54
C GLN A 375 -6.30 -23.26 13.12
N SER A 376 -7.60 -23.34 12.88
CA SER A 376 -8.14 -23.62 11.55
C SER A 376 -9.38 -22.77 11.29
N GLU A 377 -9.54 -22.36 10.04
CA GLU A 377 -10.74 -21.70 9.59
C GLU A 377 -11.02 -21.96 8.11
N PHE A 378 -12.30 -21.94 7.79
CA PHE A 378 -12.80 -21.79 6.43
C PHE A 378 -13.79 -20.64 6.39
N ARG A 379 -13.62 -19.74 5.39
CA ARG A 379 -14.58 -18.65 5.19
C ARG A 379 -14.83 -18.33 3.74
N THR A 380 -16.01 -17.75 3.50
CA THR A 380 -16.33 -17.04 2.27
C THR A 380 -16.60 -15.58 2.62
N VAL A 381 -16.09 -14.69 1.78
CA VAL A 381 -16.27 -13.24 1.90
C VAL A 381 -16.88 -12.74 0.60
N ALA A 382 -17.97 -12.00 0.69
CA ALA A 382 -18.59 -11.36 -0.46
C ALA A 382 -18.92 -9.91 -0.13
N GLY A 383 -18.80 -9.04 -1.11
CA GLY A 383 -19.11 -7.63 -0.90
C GLY A 383 -19.09 -6.83 -2.19
N GLY A 384 -19.27 -5.54 -2.04
CA GLY A 384 -19.25 -4.61 -3.16
C GLY A 384 -19.38 -3.18 -2.71
N ASN A 385 -19.24 -2.30 -3.67
CA ASN A 385 -19.31 -0.85 -3.51
C ASN A 385 -20.12 -0.24 -4.63
N ALA A 386 -20.94 0.74 -4.29
CA ALA A 386 -21.59 1.63 -5.25
C ALA A 386 -21.23 3.07 -4.90
N THR A 387 -20.64 3.80 -5.84
CA THR A 387 -20.20 5.18 -5.64
C THR A 387 -20.63 6.06 -6.80
N TYR A 388 -21.14 7.25 -6.48
CA TYR A 388 -21.46 8.31 -7.41
C TYR A 388 -20.58 9.52 -7.16
N VAL A 389 -19.91 10.00 -8.20
CA VAL A 389 -19.06 11.20 -8.18
C VAL A 389 -19.72 12.27 -9.04
N LEU A 390 -19.91 13.46 -8.50
CA LEU A 390 -20.49 14.61 -9.18
C LEU A 390 -19.53 15.81 -9.08
N SER A 391 -19.04 16.29 -10.22
CA SER A 391 -18.21 17.51 -10.32
C SER A 391 -19.12 18.69 -10.63
N LEU A 392 -19.21 19.66 -9.70
CA LEU A 392 -20.09 20.83 -9.78
C LEU A 392 -19.31 22.09 -10.19
N GLY A 393 -18.31 21.94 -11.07
CA GLY A 393 -17.46 23.03 -11.54
C GLY A 393 -16.00 22.55 -11.63
N HIS A 394 -15.07 23.49 -11.77
CA HIS A 394 -13.65 23.15 -11.85
C HIS A 394 -13.06 22.73 -10.51
N ASP A 395 -13.61 23.24 -9.40
CA ASP A 395 -12.99 23.17 -8.08
C ASP A 395 -13.90 22.61 -6.98
N PHE A 396 -15.05 22.01 -7.35
CA PHE A 396 -15.95 21.42 -6.36
C PHE A 396 -16.53 20.11 -6.84
N SER A 397 -16.44 19.08 -6.00
CA SER A 397 -16.99 17.75 -6.26
C SER A 397 -17.64 17.15 -5.02
N VAL A 398 -18.62 16.32 -5.25
CA VAL A 398 -19.30 15.52 -4.22
C VAL A 398 -19.16 14.05 -4.60
N LEU A 399 -18.78 13.25 -3.62
CA LEU A 399 -18.75 11.80 -3.71
C LEU A 399 -19.74 11.25 -2.70
N GLY A 400 -20.63 10.36 -3.13
CA GLY A 400 -21.50 9.61 -2.25
C GLY A 400 -21.51 8.14 -2.62
N GLY A 401 -21.61 7.27 -1.63
CA GLY A 401 -21.57 5.84 -1.89
C GLY A 401 -21.94 4.98 -0.69
N ALA A 402 -21.88 3.67 -0.89
CA ALA A 402 -22.06 2.69 0.16
C ALA A 402 -21.26 1.43 -0.12
N ASP A 403 -20.72 0.84 0.95
CA ASP A 403 -20.09 -0.49 0.94
C ASP A 403 -21.02 -1.52 1.54
N LEU A 404 -20.98 -2.71 0.96
CA LEU A 404 -21.62 -3.93 1.46
C LEU A 404 -20.54 -4.99 1.67
N HIS A 405 -20.56 -5.66 2.81
CA HIS A 405 -19.60 -6.71 3.13
C HIS A 405 -20.25 -7.81 3.93
N ARG A 406 -19.91 -9.06 3.65
CA ARG A 406 -20.36 -10.22 4.42
C ARG A 406 -19.26 -11.26 4.51
N ASP A 407 -18.84 -11.56 5.73
CA ASP A 407 -18.04 -12.73 6.11
C ASP A 407 -18.96 -13.85 6.59
N SER A 408 -18.78 -15.02 6.04
CA SER A 408 -19.41 -16.26 6.52
C SER A 408 -18.31 -17.25 6.87
N ILE A 409 -18.19 -17.56 8.14
CA ILE A 409 -17.14 -18.39 8.73
C ILE A 409 -17.83 -19.58 9.43
N PRO A 410 -18.17 -20.65 8.70
CA PRO A 410 -18.88 -21.80 9.28
C PRO A 410 -18.00 -22.63 10.20
N ASP A 411 -16.68 -22.55 10.04
CA ASP A 411 -15.71 -23.29 10.85
C ASP A 411 -14.55 -22.38 11.25
N LEU A 412 -14.44 -22.12 12.55
CA LEU A 412 -13.37 -21.37 13.17
C LEU A 412 -12.99 -22.09 14.46
N ALA A 413 -11.89 -22.83 14.43
CA ALA A 413 -11.51 -23.72 15.50
C ALA A 413 -10.13 -23.41 16.09
N LEU A 414 -10.01 -23.61 17.39
CA LEU A 414 -8.79 -23.61 18.17
C LEU A 414 -8.68 -24.92 18.93
N ASP A 415 -7.62 -25.67 18.70
CA ASP A 415 -7.33 -26.90 19.41
C ASP A 415 -5.98 -26.80 20.11
N ARG A 416 -5.86 -27.43 21.27
CA ARG A 416 -4.61 -27.51 22.06
C ARG A 416 -4.14 -28.93 22.20
N THR A 417 -2.87 -29.13 22.38
CA THR A 417 -2.28 -30.42 22.67
C THR A 417 -2.72 -30.87 24.08
N ALA A 418 -3.51 -31.94 24.16
CA ALA A 418 -3.92 -32.58 25.42
C ALA A 418 -2.91 -33.67 25.87
N SER A 419 -2.28 -34.34 24.91
CA SER A 419 -1.20 -35.30 25.08
C SER A 419 -0.45 -35.49 23.77
N PRO A 420 0.75 -36.07 23.72
CA PRO A 420 1.52 -36.23 22.47
C PRO A 420 0.66 -36.77 21.32
N GLY A 421 0.51 -35.99 20.26
CA GLY A 421 -0.27 -36.35 19.08
C GLY A 421 -1.79 -36.27 19.19
N LYS A 422 -2.35 -35.82 20.33
CA LYS A 422 -3.79 -35.64 20.50
C LYS A 422 -4.13 -34.17 20.75
N PHE A 423 -5.03 -33.66 19.96
CA PHE A 423 -5.61 -32.33 20.15
C PHE A 423 -6.95 -32.42 20.88
N GLN A 424 -7.20 -31.41 21.70
CA GLN A 424 -8.50 -31.16 22.33
C GLN A 424 -8.98 -29.77 21.91
N SER A 425 -10.25 -29.68 21.54
CA SER A 425 -10.82 -28.40 21.16
C SER A 425 -10.82 -27.43 22.33
N ALA A 426 -10.25 -26.25 22.14
CA ALA A 426 -10.27 -25.12 23.06
C ALA A 426 -11.32 -24.07 22.63
N GLY A 427 -11.62 -23.95 21.33
CA GLY A 427 -12.65 -23.10 20.77
C GLY A 427 -13.23 -23.70 19.50
N SER A 428 -14.51 -23.49 19.24
CA SER A 428 -15.18 -23.89 18.00
C SER A 428 -16.38 -23.00 17.77
N ASN A 429 -16.33 -22.20 16.71
CA ASN A 429 -17.32 -21.17 16.42
C ASN A 429 -17.79 -21.22 14.96
N ALA A 430 -19.05 -20.87 14.75
CA ALA A 430 -19.52 -20.37 13.46
C ALA A 430 -19.87 -18.89 13.59
N LEU A 431 -19.41 -18.09 12.65
CA LEU A 431 -19.53 -16.64 12.72
C LEU A 431 -20.01 -16.05 11.41
N THR A 432 -20.97 -15.14 11.47
CA THR A 432 -21.35 -14.29 10.35
C THR A 432 -21.20 -12.82 10.72
N ILE A 433 -20.51 -12.05 9.89
CA ILE A 433 -20.38 -10.61 10.04
C ILE A 433 -20.87 -9.98 8.75
N SER A 434 -21.92 -9.15 8.82
CA SER A 434 -22.39 -8.37 7.67
C SER A 434 -22.31 -6.89 7.98
N SER A 435 -21.98 -6.06 7.01
CA SER A 435 -21.99 -4.61 7.17
C SER A 435 -22.65 -3.88 6.00
N PHE A 436 -23.25 -2.73 6.32
CA PHE A 436 -23.70 -1.73 5.39
C PHE A 436 -23.17 -0.37 5.81
N SER A 437 -22.47 0.30 4.89
CA SER A 437 -21.66 1.45 5.25
C SER A 437 -21.80 2.60 4.24
N PRO A 438 -22.85 3.43 4.34
CA PRO A 438 -23.00 4.61 3.52
C PRO A 438 -22.02 5.71 3.92
N PHE A 439 -21.56 6.47 2.93
CA PHE A 439 -20.66 7.60 3.10
C PHE A 439 -20.93 8.72 2.09
N VAL A 440 -20.53 9.92 2.45
CA VAL A 440 -20.56 11.10 1.59
C VAL A 440 -19.39 12.00 1.91
N SER A 441 -18.78 12.60 0.90
CA SER A 441 -17.79 13.66 1.04
C SER A 441 -17.97 14.77 0.02
N ALA A 442 -17.48 15.95 0.37
CA ALA A 442 -17.37 17.10 -0.50
C ALA A 442 -15.92 17.58 -0.49
N ALA A 443 -15.35 17.76 -1.66
CA ALA A 443 -14.01 18.28 -1.83
C ALA A 443 -14.02 19.47 -2.77
N GLY A 444 -13.17 20.46 -2.51
CA GLY A 444 -13.11 21.66 -3.30
C GLY A 444 -11.97 22.59 -2.95
N SER A 445 -11.86 23.64 -3.76
CA SER A 445 -10.93 24.74 -3.53
C SER A 445 -11.73 26.04 -3.33
N TYR A 446 -11.35 26.79 -2.31
CA TYR A 446 -11.78 28.17 -2.15
C TYR A 446 -10.57 29.06 -2.39
N LEU A 447 -10.59 29.80 -3.47
CA LEU A 447 -9.40 30.47 -3.97
C LEU A 447 -8.27 29.44 -4.30
N ARG A 448 -7.17 29.89 -4.85
CA ARG A 448 -6.04 29.01 -5.24
C ARG A 448 -5.19 28.51 -4.09
N TRP A 449 -5.41 29.04 -2.89
CA TRP A 449 -4.56 28.79 -1.73
C TRP A 449 -5.21 27.94 -0.63
N PHE A 450 -6.51 27.65 -0.73
CA PHE A 450 -7.23 26.87 0.28
C PHE A 450 -8.00 25.72 -0.38
N HIS A 451 -7.71 24.50 0.04
CA HIS A 451 -8.38 23.29 -0.40
C HIS A 451 -9.00 22.59 0.80
N TYR A 452 -10.09 21.87 0.59
CA TYR A 452 -10.76 21.11 1.63
C TYR A 452 -11.33 19.80 1.08
N ASN A 453 -11.38 18.80 1.95
CA ASN A 453 -12.12 17.56 1.78
C ASN A 453 -12.79 17.24 3.12
N VAL A 454 -14.09 17.19 3.14
CA VAL A 454 -14.88 16.92 4.35
C VAL A 454 -15.90 15.85 4.05
N GLY A 455 -16.11 14.96 4.98
CA GLY A 455 -17.06 13.89 4.77
C GLY A 455 -17.45 13.17 6.05
N ILE A 456 -18.39 12.26 5.89
CA ILE A 456 -18.93 11.45 6.97
C ILE A 456 -19.24 10.05 6.44
N ARG A 457 -18.92 9.05 7.27
CA ARG A 457 -19.23 7.66 7.03
C ARG A 457 -20.03 7.10 8.22
N ARG A 458 -21.05 6.32 7.92
CA ARG A 458 -21.81 5.55 8.90
C ARG A 458 -21.61 4.08 8.64
N ASP A 459 -21.13 3.35 9.63
CA ASP A 459 -20.94 1.91 9.56
C ASP A 459 -21.92 1.21 10.48
N GLY A 460 -22.67 0.25 9.95
CA GLY A 460 -23.58 -0.62 10.69
C GLY A 460 -23.20 -2.06 10.44
N PHE A 461 -23.13 -2.84 11.52
CA PHE A 461 -22.79 -4.25 11.49
C PHE A 461 -23.93 -5.11 12.00
N PHE A 462 -24.00 -6.33 11.50
CA PHE A 462 -24.78 -7.41 12.07
C PHE A 462 -23.85 -8.59 12.28
N ILE A 463 -23.71 -9.00 13.54
CA ILE A 463 -22.81 -10.07 14.00
C ILE A 463 -23.65 -11.18 14.59
N ASP A 464 -23.43 -12.42 14.13
CA ASP A 464 -24.01 -13.65 14.68
C ASP A 464 -22.86 -14.62 15.00
N ASN A 465 -22.58 -14.83 16.26
CA ASN A 465 -21.57 -15.78 16.75
C ASN A 465 -22.25 -16.95 17.43
N GLN A 466 -21.97 -18.16 16.98
CA GLN A 466 -22.38 -19.42 17.57
C GLN A 466 -21.15 -20.14 18.12
N ASP A 467 -21.05 -20.24 19.45
CA ASP A 467 -20.03 -21.03 20.12
C ASP A 467 -20.56 -22.45 20.37
N PHE A 468 -19.96 -23.43 19.70
CA PHE A 468 -20.40 -24.84 19.80
C PHE A 468 -19.93 -25.53 21.07
N ARG A 469 -18.99 -24.95 21.82
CA ARG A 469 -18.50 -25.47 23.09
C ARG A 469 -19.27 -24.93 24.31
N ASN A 470 -19.61 -23.65 24.23
CA ASN A 470 -20.33 -22.99 25.31
C ASN A 470 -21.39 -22.03 24.72
N SER A 471 -22.63 -22.50 24.69
CA SER A 471 -23.74 -21.72 24.13
C SER A 471 -23.97 -20.37 24.82
N PHE A 472 -23.51 -20.17 26.06
CA PHE A 472 -23.55 -18.87 26.73
C PHE A 472 -22.68 -17.82 26.07
N ASN A 473 -21.68 -18.25 25.32
CA ASN A 473 -20.83 -17.37 24.51
C ASN A 473 -21.44 -17.03 23.14
N SER A 474 -22.52 -17.68 22.75
CA SER A 474 -23.25 -17.37 21.54
C SER A 474 -24.03 -16.07 21.73
N PHE A 475 -23.95 -15.18 20.71
CA PHE A 475 -24.66 -13.91 20.78
C PHE A 475 -24.96 -13.34 19.37
N ARG A 476 -25.91 -12.41 19.35
CA ARG A 476 -26.19 -11.55 18.21
C ARG A 476 -26.05 -10.10 18.62
N ALA A 477 -25.43 -9.30 17.74
CA ALA A 477 -25.24 -7.88 17.98
C ALA A 477 -25.40 -7.08 16.67
N SER A 478 -25.84 -5.83 16.82
CA SER A 478 -25.95 -4.89 15.70
C SER A 478 -25.27 -3.55 16.05
N PRO A 479 -23.94 -3.56 16.27
CA PRO A 479 -23.22 -2.34 16.59
C PRO A 479 -23.11 -1.41 15.37
N GLY A 480 -22.89 -0.12 15.64
CA GLY A 480 -22.64 0.83 14.58
C GLY A 480 -21.90 2.07 15.07
N THR A 481 -21.22 2.73 14.15
CA THR A 481 -20.45 3.94 14.44
C THR A 481 -20.58 4.96 13.32
N THR A 482 -20.33 6.22 13.64
CA THR A 482 -20.27 7.31 12.67
C THR A 482 -18.90 7.96 12.76
N SER A 483 -18.26 8.15 11.61
CA SER A 483 -16.88 8.61 11.48
C SER A 483 -16.82 9.86 10.61
N PRO A 484 -16.84 11.08 11.22
CA PRO A 484 -16.56 12.31 10.50
C PRO A 484 -15.07 12.37 10.14
N LYS A 485 -14.78 12.98 8.98
CA LYS A 485 -13.43 13.09 8.44
C LYS A 485 -13.28 14.44 7.74
N ALA A 486 -12.12 15.08 7.92
CA ALA A 486 -11.84 16.38 7.30
C ALA A 486 -10.34 16.53 7.04
N THR A 487 -10.00 17.08 5.90
CA THR A 487 -8.66 17.58 5.57
C THR A 487 -8.79 18.97 4.98
N VAL A 488 -7.95 19.90 5.43
CA VAL A 488 -7.82 21.23 4.85
C VAL A 488 -6.36 21.50 4.55
N SER A 489 -6.07 22.13 3.42
CA SER A 489 -4.71 22.45 2.98
C SER A 489 -4.59 23.89 2.57
N PHE A 490 -3.48 24.52 2.93
CA PHE A 490 -3.14 25.91 2.64
C PHE A 490 -1.87 25.94 1.81
N TYR A 491 -1.92 26.65 0.68
CA TYR A 491 -0.81 26.91 -0.22
C TYR A 491 -0.40 28.38 -0.11
N PRO A 492 0.59 28.72 0.70
CA PRO A 492 0.93 30.11 1.02
C PRO A 492 1.64 30.88 -0.12
N GLY A 493 1.62 30.33 -1.34
CA GLY A 493 2.20 30.98 -2.50
C GLY A 493 3.73 31.10 -2.43
N ALA A 494 4.27 32.27 -2.71
CA ALA A 494 5.71 32.52 -2.74
C ALA A 494 6.37 32.58 -1.34
N ASN A 495 5.96 31.72 -0.41
CA ASN A 495 6.53 31.67 0.93
C ASN A 495 7.92 30.99 0.91
N PRO A 496 8.98 31.62 1.50
CA PRO A 496 10.32 31.03 1.49
C PRO A 496 10.45 29.76 2.34
N PHE A 497 9.56 29.55 3.32
CA PHE A 497 9.66 28.45 4.29
C PHE A 497 8.68 27.31 4.03
N LEU A 498 7.52 27.57 3.41
CA LEU A 498 6.44 26.63 3.26
C LEU A 498 5.88 26.62 1.84
N SER A 499 5.60 25.45 1.30
CA SER A 499 4.87 25.26 0.05
C SER A 499 3.43 24.87 0.32
N VAL A 500 3.21 24.00 1.30
CA VAL A 500 1.86 23.61 1.74
C VAL A 500 1.84 23.28 3.22
N VAL A 501 0.72 23.59 3.86
CA VAL A 501 0.39 23.13 5.22
C VAL A 501 -0.97 22.48 5.17
N ALA A 502 -1.07 21.22 5.61
CA ALA A 502 -2.30 20.49 5.69
C ALA A 502 -2.62 20.10 7.14
N PHE A 503 -3.90 20.21 7.49
CA PHE A 503 -4.43 19.71 8.74
C PHE A 503 -5.53 18.71 8.44
N SER A 504 -5.42 17.52 9.03
CA SER A 504 -6.40 16.44 8.91
C SER A 504 -6.93 16.06 10.30
N ALA A 505 -8.23 15.79 10.36
CA ALA A 505 -8.90 15.31 11.56
C ALA A 505 -9.93 14.26 11.16
N GLY A 506 -10.03 13.17 11.90
CA GLY A 506 -11.00 12.16 11.59
C GLY A 506 -11.17 11.10 12.67
N ASP A 507 -12.32 10.47 12.62
CA ASP A 507 -12.63 9.29 13.41
C ASP A 507 -12.47 8.03 12.54
N ALA A 508 -11.94 6.98 13.17
CA ALA A 508 -11.77 5.66 12.60
C ALA A 508 -12.21 4.59 13.61
N PHE A 509 -12.28 3.36 13.18
CA PHE A 509 -12.72 2.27 14.05
C PHE A 509 -12.25 0.91 13.51
N HIS A 510 -12.34 -0.10 14.38
CA HIS A 510 -12.40 -1.51 13.98
C HIS A 510 -13.41 -2.25 14.84
N ILE A 511 -13.98 -3.33 14.31
CA ILE A 511 -14.77 -4.24 15.14
C ILE A 511 -13.83 -5.09 15.99
N ASN A 512 -14.13 -5.21 17.29
CA ASN A 512 -13.44 -6.15 18.16
C ASN A 512 -13.72 -7.58 17.72
N ASP A 513 -12.81 -8.50 18.05
CA ASP A 513 -13.02 -9.91 17.76
C ASP A 513 -14.32 -10.39 18.43
N PRO A 514 -15.30 -10.83 17.62
CA PRO A 514 -16.59 -11.22 18.17
C PRO A 514 -16.53 -12.40 19.15
N ARG A 515 -15.47 -13.21 19.11
CA ARG A 515 -15.28 -14.32 20.05
C ARG A 515 -15.00 -13.85 21.47
N ILE A 516 -14.43 -12.66 21.65
CA ILE A 516 -14.15 -12.06 22.96
C ILE A 516 -15.43 -11.51 23.62
N GLY A 517 -16.42 -11.14 22.82
CA GLY A 517 -17.55 -10.30 23.27
C GLY A 517 -18.64 -11.00 24.08
N ALA A 518 -18.56 -12.29 24.27
CA ALA A 518 -19.70 -13.06 24.81
C ALA A 518 -20.00 -12.84 26.29
N GLY A 519 -19.02 -12.59 27.14
CA GLY A 519 -19.24 -12.55 28.59
C GLY A 519 -19.25 -11.17 29.22
N THR A 520 -18.33 -10.28 28.83
CA THR A 520 -18.02 -9.04 29.57
C THR A 520 -18.05 -7.77 28.74
N GLN A 521 -18.08 -7.86 27.41
CA GLN A 521 -17.81 -6.72 26.52
C GLN A 521 -18.96 -6.36 25.55
N ARG A 522 -20.21 -6.71 25.85
CA ARG A 522 -21.37 -6.34 25.01
C ARG A 522 -21.46 -4.84 24.67
N GLY A 523 -20.76 -3.98 25.41
CA GLY A 523 -20.69 -2.54 25.18
C GLY A 523 -19.55 -2.04 24.31
N THR A 524 -18.53 -2.87 23.99
CA THR A 524 -17.30 -2.48 23.29
C THR A 524 -17.08 -3.23 21.98
N ALA A 525 -18.15 -3.63 21.29
CA ALA A 525 -18.06 -4.34 20.01
C ALA A 525 -17.29 -3.56 18.94
N ILE A 526 -17.14 -2.25 19.10
CA ILE A 526 -16.40 -1.36 18.19
C ILE A 526 -15.35 -0.58 18.98
N ALA A 527 -14.09 -0.78 18.63
CA ALA A 527 -12.98 0.06 19.06
C ALA A 527 -12.93 1.34 18.20
N LYS A 528 -12.90 2.50 18.85
CA LYS A 528 -12.89 3.80 18.18
C LYS A 528 -11.55 4.48 18.32
N SER A 529 -11.16 5.19 17.27
CA SER A 529 -9.96 6.00 17.23
C SER A 529 -10.28 7.41 16.73
N ARG A 530 -9.60 8.40 17.28
CA ARG A 530 -9.64 9.77 16.79
C ARG A 530 -8.24 10.24 16.49
N ALA A 531 -8.02 10.66 15.25
CA ALA A 531 -6.73 11.09 14.74
C ALA A 531 -6.75 12.57 14.37
N TYR A 532 -5.63 13.22 14.64
CA TYR A 532 -5.30 14.58 14.18
C TYR A 532 -3.90 14.56 13.59
N GLN A 533 -3.72 15.23 12.46
CA GLN A 533 -2.44 15.32 11.80
C GLN A 533 -2.21 16.71 11.26
N LEU A 534 -1.00 17.23 11.43
CA LEU A 534 -0.53 18.46 10.81
C LEU A 534 0.71 18.12 9.99
N VAL A 535 0.69 18.45 8.71
CA VAL A 535 1.80 18.27 7.79
C VAL A 535 2.22 19.59 7.22
N ALA A 536 3.51 19.90 7.28
CA ALA A 536 4.11 21.06 6.64
C ALA A 536 5.15 20.58 5.64
N THR A 537 5.05 21.01 4.39
CA THR A 537 5.95 20.62 3.31
C THR A 537 6.58 21.84 2.67
N LYS A 538 7.87 21.78 2.42
CA LYS A 538 8.61 22.72 1.56
C LYS A 538 9.20 21.99 0.38
N VAL A 539 8.83 22.44 -0.81
CA VAL A 539 9.49 22.05 -2.06
C VAL A 539 10.42 23.18 -2.48
N ALA A 540 11.68 22.87 -2.72
CA ALA A 540 12.70 23.81 -3.13
C ALA A 540 13.52 23.22 -4.28
N GLY A 541 13.10 23.46 -5.52
CA GLY A 541 13.67 22.83 -6.71
C GLY A 541 13.48 21.32 -6.66
N ALA A 542 14.58 20.59 -6.70
CA ALA A 542 14.58 19.12 -6.65
C ALA A 542 14.47 18.54 -5.22
N ASN A 543 14.44 19.39 -4.19
CA ASN A 543 14.40 18.96 -2.79
C ASN A 543 12.98 19.12 -2.23
N GLU A 544 12.57 18.16 -1.41
CA GLU A 544 11.36 18.22 -0.60
C GLU A 544 11.72 17.98 0.86
N PHE A 545 11.15 18.80 1.76
CA PHE A 545 11.27 18.67 3.20
C PHE A 545 9.85 18.61 3.78
N ARG A 546 9.59 17.63 4.63
CA ARG A 546 8.29 17.40 5.22
C ARG A 546 8.40 17.21 6.74
N VAL A 547 7.51 17.85 7.47
CA VAL A 547 7.34 17.67 8.92
C VAL A 547 5.91 17.20 9.15
N THR A 548 5.73 16.08 9.83
CA THR A 548 4.42 15.53 10.18
C THR A 548 4.31 15.41 11.70
N LEU A 549 3.29 16.04 12.27
CA LEU A 549 2.89 15.88 13.65
C LEU A 549 1.56 15.11 13.69
N ALA A 550 1.49 14.04 14.45
CA ALA A 550 0.26 13.28 14.58
C ALA A 550 -0.09 13.00 16.05
N ARG A 551 -1.39 12.94 16.31
CA ARG A 551 -1.96 12.52 17.59
C ARG A 551 -3.12 11.57 17.33
N VAL A 552 -3.05 10.36 17.89
CA VAL A 552 -4.10 9.34 17.77
C VAL A 552 -4.52 8.93 19.18
N SER A 553 -5.82 8.94 19.44
CA SER A 553 -6.42 8.49 20.69
C SER A 553 -7.33 7.29 20.41
N ASN A 554 -6.97 6.13 20.91
CA ASN A 554 -7.73 4.89 20.78
C ASN A 554 -8.57 4.65 22.03
N SER A 555 -9.79 4.15 21.86
CA SER A 555 -10.65 3.75 23.01
C SER A 555 -10.17 2.44 23.63
N THR A 556 -9.62 1.58 22.80
CA THR A 556 -9.00 0.31 23.19
C THR A 556 -7.76 0.11 22.33
N GLN A 557 -6.79 -0.64 22.81
CA GLN A 557 -5.64 -1.04 22.03
C GLN A 557 -5.48 -2.55 22.09
N LEU A 558 -5.65 -3.19 20.95
CA LEU A 558 -5.38 -4.60 20.77
C LEU A 558 -3.91 -4.76 20.39
N ALA A 559 -3.09 -5.27 21.28
CA ALA A 559 -1.65 -5.32 21.05
C ALA A 559 -1.07 -6.73 21.16
N GLN A 560 -1.70 -7.61 21.87
CA GLN A 560 -1.16 -8.95 22.15
C GLN A 560 -2.20 -10.02 21.86
N ILE A 561 -1.72 -11.20 21.50
CA ILE A 561 -2.56 -12.40 21.42
C ILE A 561 -2.36 -13.16 22.73
N ASP A 562 -3.47 -13.45 23.42
CA ASP A 562 -3.47 -14.39 24.53
C ASP A 562 -3.10 -15.78 24.01
N PRO A 563 -1.95 -16.34 24.39
CA PRO A 563 -1.54 -17.65 23.92
C PRO A 563 -2.51 -18.76 24.35
N ASP A 564 -3.28 -18.52 25.40
CA ASP A 564 -4.25 -19.48 25.92
C ASP A 564 -5.52 -19.56 25.10
N THR A 565 -5.99 -18.47 24.61
CA THR A 565 -7.25 -18.39 23.86
C THR A 565 -7.06 -18.16 22.38
N GLY A 566 -5.87 -17.73 21.93
CA GLY A 566 -5.60 -17.28 20.57
C GLY A 566 -6.35 -15.99 20.21
N LEU A 567 -6.87 -15.28 21.20
CA LEU A 567 -7.64 -14.05 21.04
C LEU A 567 -6.79 -12.84 21.38
N GLN A 568 -7.06 -11.71 20.76
CA GLN A 568 -6.38 -10.47 21.09
C GLN A 568 -6.81 -9.96 22.46
N ILE A 569 -5.81 -9.51 23.25
CA ILE A 569 -6.04 -8.87 24.55
C ILE A 569 -6.27 -7.38 24.32
N ASP A 570 -7.32 -6.85 24.93
CA ASP A 570 -7.59 -5.43 25.00
C ASP A 570 -6.76 -4.80 26.14
N LEU A 571 -5.80 -3.97 25.77
CA LEU A 571 -4.91 -3.24 26.70
C LEU A 571 -5.51 -1.91 27.21
N GLY A 572 -6.76 -1.60 26.87
CA GLY A 572 -7.39 -0.34 27.25
C GLY A 572 -7.07 0.85 26.34
N PRO A 573 -7.49 2.07 26.74
CA PRO A 573 -7.36 3.23 25.89
C PRO A 573 -5.92 3.74 25.82
N SER A 574 -5.48 4.09 24.62
CA SER A 574 -4.12 4.59 24.38
C SER A 574 -4.08 5.99 23.78
N LEU A 575 -2.94 6.65 23.92
CA LEU A 575 -2.62 7.93 23.30
C LEU A 575 -1.26 7.84 22.60
N ILE A 576 -1.26 8.04 21.30
CA ILE A 576 -0.07 8.09 20.47
C ILE A 576 0.20 9.53 20.05
N ARG A 577 1.43 9.98 20.19
CA ARG A 577 1.92 11.26 19.65
C ARG A 577 3.18 10.98 18.86
N SER A 578 3.26 11.47 17.63
CA SER A 578 4.42 11.24 16.77
C SER A 578 4.86 12.52 16.06
N LEU A 579 6.16 12.60 15.79
CA LEU A 579 6.82 13.56 14.94
C LEU A 579 7.61 12.76 13.88
N THR A 580 7.35 13.06 12.61
CA THR A 580 8.14 12.53 11.50
C THR A 580 8.78 13.68 10.73
N LEU A 581 10.08 13.56 10.48
CA LEU A 581 10.84 14.45 9.60
C LEU A 581 11.26 13.64 8.38
N ALA A 582 10.97 14.14 7.19
CA ALA A 582 11.38 13.49 5.95
C ALA A 582 12.03 14.52 5.03
N ALA A 583 13.04 14.08 4.29
CA ALA A 583 13.71 14.86 3.27
C ALA A 583 13.95 13.98 2.05
N SER A 584 13.68 14.49 0.87
CA SER A 584 14.00 13.80 -0.38
C SER A 584 14.64 14.75 -1.38
N ARG A 585 15.44 14.18 -2.28
CA ARG A 585 16.01 14.89 -3.42
C ARG A 585 15.91 14.04 -4.66
N ARG A 586 15.40 14.62 -5.74
CA ARG A 586 15.38 14.02 -7.06
C ARG A 586 16.53 14.59 -7.90
N PHE A 587 17.13 13.75 -8.71
CA PHE A 587 18.15 14.12 -9.70
C PHE A 587 17.94 13.29 -10.97
N SER A 588 18.58 13.66 -12.06
CA SER A 588 18.36 13.02 -13.37
C SER A 588 18.58 11.52 -13.39
N ALA A 589 19.49 11.03 -12.54
CA ALA A 589 19.86 9.62 -12.47
C ALA A 589 19.12 8.84 -11.36
N GLY A 590 18.24 9.48 -10.58
CA GLY A 590 17.55 8.78 -9.50
C GLY A 590 16.96 9.69 -8.41
N TYR A 591 16.83 9.17 -7.22
CA TYR A 591 16.42 9.92 -6.04
C TYR A 591 17.07 9.37 -4.76
N VAL A 592 17.09 10.18 -3.72
CA VAL A 592 17.38 9.78 -2.36
C VAL A 592 16.30 10.30 -1.42
N GLN A 593 15.98 9.54 -0.43
CA GLN A 593 15.01 9.89 0.61
C GLN A 593 15.57 9.49 1.96
N PHE A 594 15.31 10.29 2.97
CA PHE A 594 15.59 10.01 4.36
C PHE A 594 14.38 10.37 5.20
N SER A 595 14.04 9.55 6.17
CA SER A 595 13.03 9.85 7.16
C SER A 595 13.46 9.44 8.57
N VAL A 596 13.01 10.18 9.56
CA VAL A 596 13.11 9.83 10.97
C VAL A 596 11.80 10.12 11.66
N ALA A 597 11.28 9.14 12.37
CA ALA A 597 10.03 9.25 13.09
C ALA A 597 10.24 8.89 14.56
N ARG A 598 9.77 9.76 15.45
CA ARG A 598 9.75 9.55 16.90
C ARG A 598 8.33 9.55 17.39
N ALA A 599 7.98 8.56 18.20
CA ALA A 599 6.65 8.45 18.78
C ALA A 599 6.69 8.17 20.29
N ASN A 600 5.63 8.56 20.96
CA ASN A 600 5.31 8.19 22.34
C ASN A 600 3.89 7.63 22.36
N ALA A 601 3.76 6.34 22.63
CA ALA A 601 2.51 5.64 22.82
C ALA A 601 2.37 5.27 24.30
N THR A 602 1.28 5.71 24.93
CA THR A 602 1.03 5.50 26.35
C THR A 602 -0.38 4.96 26.58
N ASP A 603 -0.49 3.97 27.43
CA ASP A 603 -1.77 3.58 28.02
C ASP A 603 -2.31 4.75 28.86
N ARG A 604 -3.59 5.05 28.75
CA ARG A 604 -4.18 6.20 29.44
C ARG A 604 -4.55 5.92 30.89
N TRP A 605 -4.69 4.66 31.27
CA TRP A 605 -5.00 4.25 32.63
C TRP A 605 -3.72 4.08 33.46
N THR A 606 -2.81 3.24 33.00
CA THR A 606 -1.57 2.91 33.72
C THR A 606 -0.49 4.01 33.56
N ARG A 607 -0.54 4.79 32.47
CA ARG A 607 0.48 5.76 32.05
C ARG A 607 1.78 5.08 31.57
N GLU A 608 1.79 3.82 31.44
CA GLU A 608 2.90 3.03 30.93
C GLU A 608 3.00 3.13 29.40
N ALA A 609 4.14 2.75 28.87
CA ALA A 609 4.33 2.66 27.44
C ALA A 609 3.53 1.48 26.88
N VAL A 610 2.89 1.70 25.74
CA VAL A 610 2.20 0.62 25.02
C VAL A 610 3.23 -0.41 24.59
N PRO A 611 3.04 -1.70 24.94
CA PRO A 611 3.92 -2.77 24.50
C PRO A 611 4.05 -2.86 22.99
N GLU A 612 5.21 -3.28 22.52
CA GLU A 612 5.57 -3.52 21.11
C GLU A 612 5.53 -2.28 20.20
N ALA A 613 5.12 -1.12 20.71
CA ALA A 613 5.04 0.12 19.94
C ALA A 613 6.44 0.73 19.72
N PRO A 614 6.96 0.84 18.48
CA PRO A 614 8.28 1.39 18.23
C PRO A 614 8.30 2.90 18.52
N ARG A 615 9.33 3.35 19.27
CA ARG A 615 9.50 4.75 19.63
C ARG A 615 10.30 5.55 18.61
N LEU A 616 11.13 4.89 17.83
CA LEU A 616 12.03 5.50 16.87
C LEU A 616 12.17 4.61 15.64
N ILE A 617 11.94 5.19 14.47
CA ILE A 617 12.14 4.56 13.17
C ILE A 617 12.99 5.48 12.32
N TRP A 618 14.03 4.96 11.67
CA TRP A 618 14.79 5.63 10.63
C TRP A 618 14.70 4.86 9.34
N ASP A 619 14.64 5.59 8.25
CA ASP A 619 14.75 5.04 6.92
C ASP A 619 15.62 5.94 6.04
N ALA A 620 16.43 5.32 5.21
CA ALA A 620 17.19 5.97 4.18
C ALA A 620 17.15 5.13 2.91
N THR A 621 16.56 5.66 1.85
CA THR A 621 16.38 4.97 0.57
C THR A 621 17.02 5.76 -0.55
N GLY A 622 17.72 5.07 -1.47
CA GLY A 622 18.28 5.68 -2.66
C GLY A 622 18.14 4.78 -3.88
N THR A 623 17.78 5.37 -5.01
CA THR A 623 17.67 4.69 -6.30
C THR A 623 18.51 5.42 -7.35
N TRP A 624 19.32 4.68 -8.09
CA TRP A 624 20.15 5.16 -9.19
C TRP A 624 19.81 4.39 -10.46
N ARG A 625 19.28 5.10 -11.46
CA ARG A 625 18.78 4.53 -12.72
C ARG A 625 19.83 4.45 -13.81
N ARG A 626 20.88 5.26 -13.73
CA ARG A 626 21.90 5.43 -14.78
C ARG A 626 23.31 5.27 -14.19
N LEU A 627 23.68 4.02 -13.92
CA LEU A 627 25.05 3.67 -13.61
C LEU A 627 25.79 3.22 -14.87
N PRO A 628 27.14 3.21 -14.89
CA PRO A 628 27.93 2.63 -15.98
C PRO A 628 27.46 1.21 -16.31
N LEU A 629 27.67 0.77 -17.55
CA LEU A 629 27.30 -0.58 -18.05
C LEU A 629 25.78 -0.88 -18.02
N HIS A 630 24.94 0.16 -18.15
CA HIS A 630 23.47 0.03 -18.09
C HIS A 630 22.95 -0.61 -16.79
N MET A 631 23.61 -0.31 -15.69
CA MET A 631 23.20 -0.77 -14.38
C MET A 631 22.23 0.20 -13.70
N ARG A 632 21.35 -0.37 -12.87
CA ARG A 632 20.51 0.34 -11.90
C ARG A 632 20.83 -0.20 -10.52
N ALA A 633 20.82 0.65 -9.51
CA ALA A 633 21.01 0.25 -8.12
C ALA A 633 19.95 0.87 -7.23
N GLN A 634 19.58 0.13 -6.20
CA GLN A 634 18.78 0.64 -5.09
C GLN A 634 19.44 0.20 -3.79
N GLY A 635 19.38 1.09 -2.81
CA GLY A 635 19.75 0.79 -1.44
C GLY A 635 18.70 1.32 -0.49
N GLU A 636 18.43 0.57 0.56
CA GLU A 636 17.56 0.95 1.67
C GLU A 636 18.24 0.55 2.98
N PHE A 637 18.21 1.45 3.94
CA PHE A 637 18.59 1.20 5.32
C PHE A 637 17.40 1.50 6.21
N GLU A 638 17.01 0.54 7.04
CA GLU A 638 15.91 0.68 7.99
C GLU A 638 16.43 0.37 9.41
N TYR A 639 16.03 1.20 10.35
CA TYR A 639 16.33 1.04 11.77
C TYR A 639 15.07 1.20 12.61
N VAL A 640 14.73 0.16 13.35
CA VAL A 640 13.69 0.20 14.37
C VAL A 640 14.35 0.20 15.74
N GLY A 641 14.12 1.26 16.50
CA GLY A 641 14.67 1.40 17.86
C GLY A 641 14.07 0.38 18.84
N ARG A 642 14.61 0.35 20.04
CA ARG A 642 14.10 -0.53 21.10
C ARG A 642 12.63 -0.28 21.37
N LYS A 643 11.85 -1.35 21.46
CA LYS A 643 10.42 -1.34 21.79
C LYS A 643 10.21 -1.71 23.26
N PRO A 644 9.30 -1.06 24.00
CA PRO A 644 8.83 -1.59 25.29
C PRO A 644 8.07 -2.89 25.02
N LEU A 645 8.21 -3.89 25.89
CA LEU A 645 7.53 -5.19 25.74
C LEU A 645 6.57 -5.49 26.89
N GLY A 646 6.44 -4.61 27.88
CA GLY A 646 5.70 -4.83 29.12
C GLY A 646 6.64 -5.20 30.28
N ASP A 647 6.14 -5.14 31.50
CA ASP A 647 6.80 -5.56 32.75
C ASP A 647 8.25 -5.09 32.94
N GLY A 648 8.57 -3.91 32.38
CA GLY A 648 9.90 -3.31 32.41
C GLY A 648 10.87 -3.86 31.37
N PHE A 649 10.47 -4.84 30.56
CA PHE A 649 11.30 -5.40 29.50
C PHE A 649 11.35 -4.48 28.29
N THR A 650 12.50 -4.53 27.58
CA THR A 650 12.72 -3.74 26.38
C THR A 650 13.41 -4.60 25.34
N GLY A 651 12.83 -4.65 24.16
CA GLY A 651 13.37 -5.40 23.01
C GLY A 651 14.71 -4.87 22.53
N VAL A 652 15.35 -5.62 21.65
CA VAL A 652 16.60 -5.19 20.97
C VAL A 652 16.25 -4.41 19.69
N PRO A 653 17.11 -3.47 19.25
CA PRO A 653 16.86 -2.75 18.01
C PRO A 653 16.98 -3.66 16.79
N VAL A 654 16.21 -3.38 15.76
CA VAL A 654 16.26 -4.04 14.45
C VAL A 654 16.99 -3.15 13.46
N ARG A 655 17.85 -3.73 12.63
CA ARG A 655 18.55 -3.05 11.54
C ARG A 655 18.44 -3.91 10.30
N GLU A 656 18.01 -3.31 9.21
CA GLU A 656 17.89 -3.97 7.91
C GLU A 656 18.57 -3.11 6.84
N ILE A 657 19.37 -3.75 5.99
CA ILE A 657 19.94 -3.13 4.80
C ILE A 657 19.52 -3.99 3.61
N ARG A 658 18.91 -3.37 2.62
CA ARG A 658 18.51 -3.99 1.36
C ARG A 658 19.29 -3.33 0.24
N LEU A 659 19.99 -4.12 -0.57
CA LEU A 659 20.74 -3.65 -1.72
C LEU A 659 20.30 -4.43 -2.94
N SER A 660 20.02 -3.73 -4.03
CA SER A 660 19.71 -4.33 -5.32
C SER A 660 20.58 -3.71 -6.39
N LEU A 661 21.20 -4.55 -7.21
CA LEU A 661 21.95 -4.15 -8.38
C LEU A 661 21.42 -4.93 -9.58
N LEU A 662 20.91 -4.21 -10.57
CA LEU A 662 20.32 -4.76 -11.78
C LEU A 662 21.08 -4.29 -13.00
N ARG A 663 21.41 -5.18 -13.92
CA ARG A 663 22.00 -4.88 -15.22
C ARG A 663 21.09 -5.37 -16.34
N SER A 664 20.81 -4.47 -17.28
CA SER A 664 20.06 -4.78 -18.50
C SER A 664 21.04 -4.96 -19.68
N PHE A 665 20.80 -5.93 -20.53
CA PHE A 665 21.60 -6.22 -21.73
C PHE A 665 20.71 -6.76 -22.87
N ALA A 666 21.27 -6.88 -24.07
CA ALA A 666 20.54 -7.26 -25.28
C ALA A 666 19.30 -6.37 -25.52
N GLU A 667 19.49 -5.05 -25.50
CA GLU A 667 18.42 -4.04 -25.68
C GLU A 667 17.27 -4.19 -24.66
N GLY A 668 17.60 -4.51 -23.39
CA GLY A 668 16.61 -4.65 -22.33
C GLY A 668 15.86 -6.00 -22.28
N ARG A 669 16.17 -6.94 -23.22
CA ARG A 669 15.51 -8.25 -23.21
C ARG A 669 15.92 -9.12 -22.02
N TRP A 670 17.15 -8.99 -21.58
CA TRP A 670 17.67 -9.70 -20.44
C TRP A 670 17.99 -8.74 -19.31
N ASN A 671 17.59 -9.08 -18.10
CA ASN A 671 18.06 -8.40 -16.90
C ASN A 671 18.67 -9.46 -15.97
N ALA A 672 19.82 -9.14 -15.40
CA ALA A 672 20.43 -9.92 -14.33
C ALA A 672 20.57 -9.02 -13.11
N GLY A 673 20.21 -9.53 -11.93
CA GLY A 673 20.22 -8.81 -10.68
C GLY A 673 20.87 -9.57 -9.55
N ILE A 674 21.42 -8.82 -8.60
CA ILE A 674 21.87 -9.32 -7.31
C ILE A 674 21.11 -8.52 -6.27
N ASN A 675 20.42 -9.22 -5.36
CA ASN A 675 19.72 -8.63 -4.24
C ASN A 675 20.33 -9.15 -2.96
N THR A 676 20.66 -8.24 -2.04
CA THR A 676 21.29 -8.57 -0.77
C THR A 676 20.44 -8.01 0.36
N PHE A 677 20.15 -8.84 1.35
CA PHE A 677 19.54 -8.47 2.61
C PHE A 677 20.55 -8.71 3.73
N LEU A 678 20.82 -7.67 4.50
CA LEU A 678 21.66 -7.75 5.71
C LEU A 678 20.77 -7.39 6.90
N GLY A 679 20.46 -8.37 7.74
CA GLY A 679 19.60 -8.20 8.91
C GLY A 679 20.37 -8.38 10.21
N ASN A 680 20.02 -7.59 11.21
CA ASN A 680 20.53 -7.72 12.58
C ASN A 680 19.40 -7.41 13.57
N GLY A 681 19.21 -8.30 14.53
CA GLY A 681 18.15 -8.24 15.54
C GLY A 681 17.11 -9.35 15.35
N TYR A 682 15.93 -9.09 15.85
CA TYR A 682 14.82 -10.04 15.84
C TYR A 682 13.53 -9.34 15.41
N THR A 683 12.82 -9.92 14.48
CA THR A 683 11.46 -9.48 14.10
C THR A 683 10.41 -10.11 15.03
N GLY A 684 9.23 -9.50 15.18
CA GLY A 684 8.12 -10.04 15.97
C GLY A 684 8.47 -10.21 17.46
N GLN A 685 9.24 -9.28 18.03
CA GLN A 685 9.64 -9.38 19.43
C GLN A 685 8.47 -9.14 20.37
N THR A 686 8.24 -10.08 21.27
CA THR A 686 7.25 -10.01 22.34
C THR A 686 7.78 -10.61 23.63
N LEU A 687 7.01 -10.56 24.71
CA LEU A 687 7.30 -11.13 26.02
C LEU A 687 6.50 -12.39 26.23
N GLU A 688 7.15 -13.52 26.50
CA GLU A 688 6.52 -14.82 26.68
C GLU A 688 7.05 -15.54 27.92
N THR A 689 6.19 -16.27 28.60
CA THR A 689 6.58 -17.14 29.71
C THR A 689 6.83 -18.56 29.18
N LEU A 690 8.09 -18.96 29.11
CA LEU A 690 8.53 -20.22 28.52
C LEU A 690 9.33 -21.06 29.49
N GLN A 691 9.11 -22.39 29.46
CA GLN A 691 9.99 -23.37 30.09
C GLN A 691 10.80 -24.11 29.00
N LEU A 692 12.11 -23.89 28.99
CA LEU A 692 12.98 -24.62 28.09
C LEU A 692 13.41 -25.96 28.70
N ALA A 693 13.82 -26.89 27.82
CA ALA A 693 14.28 -28.21 28.26
C ALA A 693 15.44 -28.10 29.27
N GLY A 694 15.27 -28.74 30.43
CA GLY A 694 16.26 -28.71 31.51
C GLY A 694 16.09 -27.57 32.52
N GLU A 695 15.12 -26.67 32.34
CA GLU A 695 14.81 -25.62 33.32
C GLU A 695 13.81 -26.12 34.38
N PRO A 696 13.98 -25.66 35.63
CA PRO A 696 13.13 -26.12 36.74
C PRO A 696 11.70 -25.55 36.73
N ALA A 697 11.52 -24.39 36.08
CA ALA A 697 10.26 -23.65 35.98
C ALA A 697 10.22 -22.79 34.70
N PRO A 698 9.04 -22.35 34.24
CA PRO A 698 8.92 -21.36 33.21
C PRO A 698 9.45 -19.99 33.69
N PHE A 699 10.07 -19.25 32.79
CA PHE A 699 10.56 -17.88 33.00
C PHE A 699 10.01 -16.95 31.93
N GLU A 700 9.78 -15.70 32.33
CA GLU A 700 9.42 -14.64 31.41
C GLU A 700 10.64 -14.22 30.57
N ARG A 701 10.50 -14.24 29.24
CA ARG A 701 11.58 -14.03 28.29
C ARG A 701 11.16 -13.19 27.13
N ILE A 702 12.11 -12.42 26.60
CA ILE A 702 11.95 -11.80 25.28
C ILE A 702 12.15 -12.89 24.22
N VAL A 703 11.16 -13.03 23.35
CA VAL A 703 11.20 -13.94 22.22
C VAL A 703 11.10 -13.17 20.91
N GLY A 704 11.49 -13.79 19.82
CA GLY A 704 11.39 -13.20 18.47
C GLY A 704 11.96 -14.15 17.40
N VAL A 705 11.89 -13.73 16.14
CA VAL A 705 12.48 -14.45 15.00
C VAL A 705 13.77 -13.74 14.58
N GLY A 706 14.89 -14.44 14.60
CA GLY A 706 16.19 -13.88 14.22
C GLY A 706 16.24 -13.49 12.74
N LEU A 707 16.78 -12.31 12.45
CA LEU A 707 17.05 -11.86 11.10
C LEU A 707 18.40 -12.38 10.64
N LYS A 708 18.44 -13.07 9.50
CA LYS A 708 19.65 -13.62 8.89
C LYS A 708 19.91 -12.93 7.55
N SER A 709 21.17 -12.64 7.29
CA SER A 709 21.60 -12.07 6.02
C SER A 709 21.59 -13.12 4.90
N TYR A 710 21.21 -12.70 3.68
CA TYR A 710 21.22 -13.56 2.50
C TYR A 710 21.44 -12.74 1.23
N MET A 711 21.74 -13.43 0.15
CA MET A 711 21.90 -12.85 -1.17
C MET A 711 21.19 -13.74 -2.19
N THR A 712 20.42 -13.13 -3.10
CA THR A 712 19.77 -13.81 -4.21
C THR A 712 20.27 -13.26 -5.53
N VAL A 713 20.22 -14.11 -6.55
CA VAL A 713 20.46 -13.73 -7.95
C VAL A 713 19.13 -13.78 -8.68
N SER A 714 18.85 -12.78 -9.49
CA SER A 714 17.70 -12.77 -10.40
C SER A 714 18.14 -12.76 -11.85
N LEU A 715 17.41 -13.46 -12.70
CA LEU A 715 17.56 -13.45 -14.14
C LEU A 715 16.18 -13.35 -14.77
N SER A 716 15.93 -12.32 -15.58
CA SER A 716 14.67 -12.18 -16.28
C SER A 716 14.86 -12.01 -17.78
N TYR A 717 13.91 -12.57 -18.55
CA TYR A 717 13.80 -12.42 -19.98
C TYR A 717 12.47 -11.82 -20.37
N HIS A 718 12.49 -10.74 -21.16
CA HIS A 718 11.33 -10.03 -21.68
C HIS A 718 11.08 -10.39 -23.14
N PHE A 719 9.87 -10.87 -23.45
CA PHE A 719 9.44 -11.20 -24.81
C PHE A 719 9.01 -9.91 -25.52
N GLY A 720 9.80 -9.44 -26.46
CA GLY A 720 9.55 -8.22 -27.19
C GLY A 720 10.64 -7.16 -26.93
N ARG A 721 10.73 -6.17 -27.79
CA ARG A 721 11.55 -4.99 -27.50
C ARG A 721 10.87 -4.20 -26.40
N GLU A 722 11.53 -3.93 -25.28
CA GLU A 722 11.17 -2.76 -24.50
C GLU A 722 11.29 -1.56 -25.45
N ARG A 723 10.16 -1.07 -25.95
CA ARG A 723 10.13 0.27 -26.53
C ARG A 723 10.52 1.17 -25.38
N GLY A 724 11.73 1.77 -25.46
CA GLY A 724 12.41 2.47 -24.38
C GLY A 724 11.42 3.28 -23.52
N LYS A 725 11.44 2.98 -22.23
CA LYS A 725 10.78 3.79 -21.20
C LYS A 725 11.63 5.00 -20.87
#